data_06049912a46eaf005fffef0ebced8143
#
_entry.id   06049912a46eaf005fffef0ebced8143
#
_cell.length_a   1.000
_cell.length_b   1.000
_cell.length_c   1.000
_cell.angle_alpha   90.00
_cell.angle_beta   90.00
_cell.angle_gamma   90.00
#
_symmetry.space_group_name_H-M   'P 1'
#
loop_
_entity.id
_entity.type
_entity.pdbx_description
1 polymer ?
#
loop_
_entity_poly.entity_id
_entity_poly.type
_entity_poly.pdbx_seq_one_letter_code
_entity_poly.pdbx_strand_id
1 'polypeptide(L)'
;MEKETKELEAVQLPENAFRELKEGEEYEPVMSPSKVYPEVNSWSVIWGILMAVLFSAAAAYLGLKVGQVFEAAIPIAIIAVGASTAAKRRNALGENVIIQSIGACSGAVVAGAIFTLPAIYILQAKYPEMTTSFIKIFLASALGGVLGILFLIPFRKYFVSDMHGKYPFPEATATTQVLVSGAKGGDQAKPLLLSGLVGGLYDFIVASFGWWNENFTSRVVGWGVDLADKAKLVFKVNTGAAVLGLGYIVGLKYALYICFGSLAVWWLIVPGMSLLFYDQILNQWDPSITQTVGAMSPEMIFRSYARSIGIGGIAMAGIIGIIRSWGIIRDAVGLAARELKGKGGSMDEVKRTQRDISFKIIAVGSIIVLLLTFIFFLTGVMHGNLLFAVVGILLVTVIAFLFTTVAANAIAIVGSNPVSGMTLMTLILASVVMVFVGLKGYAGMLAALIMGGVVCTALSMAGSFITDLKIGYWLGTTPRKQESWKFLGTLVSAATVGGVMMLLNETYGFASGSLAAPQANAMAAVIDPLMNGVGAPWILYGIGALLAIILTLCKVPALAFALGMFIPLELNVPLVVGGAINWWVTSRSKDAEVNKQRGERGTLIASGFIAGGALMGVVSALLKFAGLEIWLSDMGLSVPATWWTNPLSEVCSLIAYIFLILFFVRVTRK
;
A
#
# COMPACT_ATOMS: atom_id res chain seq x y z
N MET A 1 25.92 -29.28 28.56
CA MET A 1 24.89 -28.30 28.98
C MET A 1 25.38 -26.88 28.93
N GLU A 2 26.58 -26.50 29.38
CA GLU A 2 27.10 -25.13 29.27
C GLU A 2 27.54 -24.70 27.86
N LYS A 3 27.91 -25.63 26.97
CA LYS A 3 28.26 -25.30 25.59
C LYS A 3 27.02 -25.07 24.69
N GLU A 4 25.86 -25.68 25.03
CA GLU A 4 24.61 -25.46 24.28
C GLU A 4 23.90 -24.16 24.65
N THR A 5 24.12 -23.64 25.85
CA THR A 5 23.58 -22.34 26.28
C THR A 5 24.33 -21.15 25.66
N LYS A 6 25.60 -21.32 25.27
CA LYS A 6 26.38 -20.25 24.61
C LYS A 6 26.05 -20.05 23.12
N GLU A 7 25.43 -21.01 22.44
CA GLU A 7 24.98 -20.85 21.04
C GLU A 7 23.74 -19.93 20.88
N LEU A 8 23.04 -19.62 21.96
CA LEU A 8 21.88 -18.70 21.98
C LEU A 8 22.23 -17.23 22.23
N GLU A 9 23.46 -16.94 22.65
CA GLU A 9 23.86 -15.59 23.07
C GLU A 9 24.33 -14.64 21.96
N ALA A 10 24.47 -15.07 20.71
CA ALA A 10 25.06 -14.25 19.66
C ALA A 10 24.41 -14.37 18.29
N VAL A 11 23.07 -14.30 18.21
CA VAL A 11 22.42 -14.05 16.92
C VAL A 11 22.60 -12.58 16.58
N GLN A 12 23.66 -12.25 15.85
CA GLN A 12 23.91 -10.91 15.30
C GLN A 12 24.14 -11.03 13.81
N LEU A 13 23.70 -10.02 13.08
CA LEU A 13 24.05 -9.93 11.66
C LEU A 13 25.57 -9.73 11.54
N PRO A 14 26.23 -10.42 10.59
CA PRO A 14 27.63 -10.19 10.27
C PRO A 14 27.87 -8.73 9.89
N GLU A 15 29.07 -8.20 10.20
CA GLU A 15 29.44 -6.82 9.88
C GLU A 15 29.37 -6.49 8.39
N ASN A 16 29.53 -7.49 7.53
CA ASN A 16 29.43 -7.34 6.08
C ASN A 16 28.01 -7.46 5.51
N ALA A 17 26.98 -7.58 6.35
CA ALA A 17 25.59 -7.75 5.88
C ALA A 17 25.10 -6.57 5.02
N PHE A 18 25.51 -5.35 5.35
CA PHE A 18 24.99 -4.13 4.73
C PHE A 18 25.98 -3.36 3.87
N ARG A 19 27.21 -3.87 3.70
CA ARG A 19 28.24 -3.28 2.85
C ARG A 19 28.58 -4.15 1.64
N GLU A 20 29.16 -3.56 0.62
CA GLU A 20 29.67 -4.33 -0.50
C GLU A 20 30.76 -5.32 -0.03
N LEU A 21 30.74 -6.52 -0.60
CA LEU A 21 31.72 -7.55 -0.33
C LEU A 21 33.05 -7.19 -1.01
N LYS A 22 34.15 -7.44 -0.33
CA LYS A 22 35.48 -7.30 -0.90
C LYS A 22 35.76 -8.44 -1.88
N GLU A 23 36.73 -8.28 -2.75
CA GLU A 23 37.15 -9.33 -3.70
C GLU A 23 37.55 -10.61 -2.95
N GLY A 24 36.90 -11.72 -3.26
CA GLY A 24 37.08 -13.01 -2.57
C GLY A 24 36.33 -13.18 -1.23
N GLU A 25 35.58 -12.18 -0.78
CA GLU A 25 34.75 -12.26 0.43
C GLU A 25 33.38 -12.89 0.11
N GLU A 26 32.97 -13.90 0.87
CA GLU A 26 31.62 -14.47 0.80
C GLU A 26 30.78 -13.98 1.98
N TYR A 27 29.48 -13.78 1.75
CA TYR A 27 28.52 -13.49 2.80
C TYR A 27 28.09 -14.77 3.50
N GLU A 28 28.30 -14.86 4.82
CA GLU A 28 27.80 -15.94 5.66
C GLU A 28 26.54 -15.48 6.41
N PRO A 29 25.36 -16.09 6.13
CA PRO A 29 24.12 -15.73 6.81
C PRO A 29 24.08 -16.21 8.27
N VAL A 30 23.19 -15.63 9.06
CA VAL A 30 22.98 -15.96 10.47
C VAL A 30 22.75 -17.45 10.71
N MET A 31 21.90 -18.08 9.88
CA MET A 31 21.70 -19.53 9.87
C MET A 31 22.62 -20.17 8.84
N SER A 32 23.59 -20.96 9.34
CA SER A 32 24.61 -21.60 8.50
C SER A 32 24.02 -22.36 7.31
N PRO A 33 24.58 -22.20 6.09
CA PRO A 33 24.14 -22.94 4.92
C PRO A 33 24.27 -24.47 5.02
N SER A 34 25.17 -24.95 5.89
CA SER A 34 25.47 -26.38 6.08
C SER A 34 24.51 -27.08 7.06
N LYS A 35 23.77 -26.32 7.88
CA LYS A 35 22.83 -26.89 8.88
C LYS A 35 21.40 -26.81 8.40
N VAL A 36 20.56 -27.74 8.84
CA VAL A 36 19.10 -27.72 8.59
C VAL A 36 18.42 -27.12 9.80
N TYR A 37 17.60 -26.10 9.57
CA TYR A 37 16.83 -25.43 10.61
C TYR A 37 15.33 -25.66 10.39
N PRO A 38 14.50 -25.59 11.47
CA PRO A 38 13.06 -25.56 11.31
C PRO A 38 12.64 -24.26 10.63
N GLU A 39 11.98 -24.39 9.48
CA GLU A 39 11.49 -23.24 8.70
C GLU A 39 9.98 -23.39 8.47
N VAL A 40 9.59 -24.41 7.69
CA VAL A 40 8.19 -24.69 7.36
C VAL A 40 7.67 -25.83 8.20
N ASN A 41 6.64 -25.54 8.99
CA ASN A 41 5.88 -26.52 9.78
C ASN A 41 4.46 -25.96 10.05
N SER A 42 3.62 -26.72 10.73
CA SER A 42 2.24 -26.31 11.03
C SER A 42 2.18 -24.99 11.79
N TRP A 43 3.12 -24.72 12.69
CA TRP A 43 3.20 -23.46 13.43
C TRP A 43 3.41 -22.26 12.49
N SER A 44 4.47 -22.32 11.67
CA SER A 44 4.81 -21.21 10.78
C SER A 44 3.73 -20.97 9.73
N VAL A 45 3.11 -22.03 9.22
CA VAL A 45 2.04 -21.91 8.21
C VAL A 45 0.76 -21.32 8.80
N ILE A 46 0.29 -21.82 9.94
CA ILE A 46 -0.94 -21.33 10.58
C ILE A 46 -0.79 -19.88 11.01
N TRP A 47 0.33 -19.52 11.66
CA TRP A 47 0.59 -18.12 12.02
C TRP A 47 0.76 -17.23 10.80
N GLY A 48 1.41 -17.71 9.73
CA GLY A 48 1.53 -16.97 8.48
C GLY A 48 0.17 -16.71 7.83
N ILE A 49 -0.72 -17.68 7.77
CA ILE A 49 -2.10 -17.54 7.29
C ILE A 49 -2.87 -16.53 8.16
N LEU A 50 -2.79 -16.65 9.48
CA LEU A 50 -3.46 -15.73 10.39
C LEU A 50 -3.00 -14.28 10.17
N MET A 51 -1.70 -14.07 10.04
CA MET A 51 -1.15 -12.75 9.74
C MET A 51 -1.59 -12.24 8.36
N ALA A 52 -1.61 -13.11 7.35
CA ALA A 52 -2.09 -12.74 6.02
C ALA A 52 -3.55 -12.26 6.05
N VAL A 53 -4.45 -12.96 6.77
CA VAL A 53 -5.85 -12.55 6.93
C VAL A 53 -5.98 -11.23 7.68
N LEU A 54 -5.38 -11.13 8.88
CA LEU A 54 -5.50 -9.95 9.73
C LEU A 54 -4.98 -8.69 9.05
N PHE A 55 -3.79 -8.76 8.48
CA PHE A 55 -3.16 -7.59 7.85
C PHE A 55 -3.73 -7.28 6.46
N SER A 56 -4.28 -8.28 5.73
CA SER A 56 -5.05 -7.98 4.51
C SER A 56 -6.31 -7.17 4.82
N ALA A 57 -7.04 -7.54 5.86
CA ALA A 57 -8.22 -6.81 6.29
C ALA A 57 -7.87 -5.38 6.73
N ALA A 58 -6.86 -5.23 7.58
CA ALA A 58 -6.38 -3.94 8.05
C ALA A 58 -5.88 -3.05 6.91
N ALA A 59 -5.04 -3.58 6.03
CA ALA A 59 -4.47 -2.84 4.91
C ALA A 59 -5.55 -2.43 3.90
N ALA A 60 -6.55 -3.29 3.63
CA ALA A 60 -7.66 -2.97 2.74
C ALA A 60 -8.50 -1.80 3.28
N TYR A 61 -8.88 -1.84 4.56
CA TYR A 61 -9.62 -0.74 5.18
C TYR A 61 -8.84 0.57 5.14
N LEU A 62 -7.59 0.58 5.61
CA LEU A 62 -6.78 1.78 5.66
C LEU A 62 -6.47 2.32 4.26
N GLY A 63 -6.15 1.44 3.32
CA GLY A 63 -5.87 1.83 1.95
C GLY A 63 -7.08 2.43 1.23
N LEU A 64 -8.28 1.92 1.47
CA LEU A 64 -9.52 2.50 0.97
C LEU A 64 -9.88 3.81 1.67
N LYS A 65 -9.50 3.98 2.93
CA LYS A 65 -9.74 5.21 3.68
C LYS A 65 -8.77 6.32 3.29
N VAL A 66 -7.47 6.03 3.26
CA VAL A 66 -6.39 7.03 3.12
C VAL A 66 -5.78 7.06 1.72
N GLY A 67 -5.97 6.02 0.92
CA GLY A 67 -5.34 5.88 -0.40
C GLY A 67 -3.87 5.47 -0.35
N GLN A 68 -3.39 5.01 0.81
CA GLN A 68 -2.04 4.50 1.03
C GLN A 68 -2.11 3.13 1.67
N VAL A 69 -1.31 2.19 1.18
CA VAL A 69 -1.15 0.87 1.78
C VAL A 69 0.18 0.83 2.50
N PHE A 70 0.19 0.31 3.70
CA PHE A 70 1.40 0.10 4.47
C PHE A 70 1.90 -1.34 4.30
N GLU A 71 3.21 -1.50 4.26
CA GLU A 71 3.85 -2.80 4.28
C GLU A 71 3.82 -3.35 5.73
N ALA A 72 3.28 -4.55 5.89
CA ALA A 72 3.06 -5.14 7.21
C ALA A 72 4.24 -6.01 7.68
N ALA A 73 5.36 -6.03 6.97
CA ALA A 73 6.49 -6.91 7.25
C ALA A 73 7.04 -6.77 8.68
N ILE A 74 7.24 -5.54 9.14
CA ILE A 74 7.77 -5.25 10.49
C ILE A 74 6.78 -5.69 11.59
N PRO A 75 5.50 -5.27 11.61
CA PRO A 75 4.57 -5.70 12.65
C PRO A 75 4.35 -7.22 12.65
N ILE A 76 4.31 -7.86 11.49
CA ILE A 76 4.20 -9.32 11.40
C ILE A 76 5.44 -10.00 11.99
N ALA A 77 6.64 -9.51 11.69
CA ALA A 77 7.88 -10.04 12.27
C ALA A 77 7.87 -9.95 13.81
N ILE A 78 7.40 -8.84 14.37
CA ILE A 78 7.31 -8.63 15.82
C ILE A 78 6.32 -9.61 16.45
N ILE A 79 5.15 -9.80 15.83
CA ILE A 79 4.14 -10.74 16.32
C ILE A 79 4.66 -12.16 16.22
N ALA A 80 5.33 -12.53 15.12
CA ALA A 80 5.92 -13.86 14.94
C ALA A 80 6.94 -14.19 16.03
N VAL A 81 7.85 -13.23 16.31
CA VAL A 81 8.83 -13.34 17.39
C VAL A 81 8.15 -13.42 18.75
N GLY A 82 7.18 -12.54 19.04
CA GLY A 82 6.45 -12.54 20.30
C GLY A 82 5.72 -13.86 20.55
N ALA A 83 5.01 -14.37 19.54
CA ALA A 83 4.31 -15.64 19.61
C ALA A 83 5.26 -16.84 19.82
N SER A 84 6.39 -16.87 19.09
CA SER A 84 7.41 -17.91 19.23
C SER A 84 8.06 -17.90 20.60
N THR A 85 8.33 -16.69 21.14
CA THR A 85 8.89 -16.52 22.50
C THR A 85 7.88 -16.96 23.57
N ALA A 86 6.63 -16.56 23.46
CA ALA A 86 5.56 -16.94 24.37
C ALA A 86 5.34 -18.48 24.38
N ALA A 87 5.43 -19.10 23.20
CA ALA A 87 5.36 -20.55 23.06
C ALA A 87 6.68 -21.28 23.40
N LYS A 88 7.72 -20.57 23.85
CA LYS A 88 9.05 -21.11 24.21
C LYS A 88 9.66 -21.98 23.11
N ARG A 89 9.49 -21.58 21.85
CA ARG A 89 10.03 -22.31 20.71
C ARG A 89 11.52 -22.11 20.58
N ARG A 90 12.27 -23.20 20.40
CA ARG A 90 13.73 -23.16 20.20
C ARG A 90 14.03 -23.04 18.69
N ASN A 91 15.06 -22.29 18.34
CA ASN A 91 15.53 -22.09 16.95
C ASN A 91 14.43 -21.59 16.01
N ALA A 92 13.54 -20.71 16.50
CA ALA A 92 12.37 -20.25 15.78
C ALA A 92 12.67 -19.21 14.66
N LEU A 93 13.93 -18.79 14.45
CA LEU A 93 14.27 -17.75 13.50
C LEU A 93 13.80 -18.08 12.07
N GLY A 94 14.05 -19.32 11.61
CA GLY A 94 13.58 -19.76 10.29
C GLY A 94 12.05 -19.79 10.18
N GLU A 95 11.36 -20.26 11.24
CA GLU A 95 9.90 -20.27 11.31
C GLU A 95 9.34 -18.84 11.26
N ASN A 96 9.94 -17.91 11.98
CA ASN A 96 9.51 -16.50 12.03
C ASN A 96 9.68 -15.80 10.67
N VAL A 97 10.73 -16.12 9.91
CA VAL A 97 10.90 -15.65 8.53
C VAL A 97 9.78 -16.17 7.62
N ILE A 98 9.39 -17.44 7.75
CA ILE A 98 8.29 -17.98 6.96
C ILE A 98 6.95 -17.35 7.35
N ILE A 99 6.68 -17.14 8.65
CA ILE A 99 5.48 -16.44 9.13
C ILE A 99 5.44 -15.03 8.51
N GLN A 100 6.55 -14.31 8.58
CA GLN A 100 6.66 -12.95 8.03
C GLN A 100 6.44 -12.97 6.51
N SER A 101 7.07 -13.88 5.77
CA SER A 101 6.97 -13.95 4.31
C SER A 101 5.56 -14.31 3.83
N ILE A 102 4.87 -15.25 4.48
CA ILE A 102 3.47 -15.59 4.17
C ILE A 102 2.57 -14.41 4.51
N GLY A 103 2.74 -13.81 5.69
CA GLY A 103 1.93 -12.70 6.17
C GLY A 103 2.10 -11.42 5.34
N ALA A 104 3.32 -11.13 4.87
CA ALA A 104 3.62 -9.96 4.04
C ALA A 104 2.92 -9.96 2.66
N CYS A 105 2.34 -11.10 2.23
CA CYS A 105 1.43 -11.10 1.07
C CYS A 105 0.25 -10.14 1.25
N SER A 106 -0.14 -9.85 2.50
CA SER A 106 -1.25 -8.97 2.83
C SER A 106 -1.12 -7.58 2.19
N GLY A 107 -0.05 -6.85 2.49
CA GLY A 107 0.20 -5.52 1.93
C GLY A 107 0.32 -5.54 0.41
N ALA A 108 1.03 -6.54 -0.12
CA ALA A 108 1.29 -6.68 -1.54
C ALA A 108 0.01 -6.90 -2.37
N VAL A 109 -0.82 -7.87 -2.00
CA VAL A 109 -2.07 -8.18 -2.72
C VAL A 109 -3.07 -7.05 -2.58
N VAL A 110 -3.19 -6.51 -1.36
CA VAL A 110 -4.11 -5.41 -1.08
C VAL A 110 -3.77 -4.18 -1.90
N ALA A 111 -2.50 -3.76 -1.96
CA ALA A 111 -2.09 -2.59 -2.74
C ALA A 111 -2.45 -2.73 -4.23
N GLY A 112 -2.28 -3.91 -4.81
CA GLY A 112 -2.69 -4.16 -6.19
C GLY A 112 -4.20 -4.12 -6.39
N ALA A 113 -4.95 -4.75 -5.49
CA ALA A 113 -6.40 -4.92 -5.63
C ALA A 113 -7.19 -3.63 -5.37
N ILE A 114 -6.93 -2.96 -4.24
CA ILE A 114 -7.76 -1.83 -3.80
C ILE A 114 -7.55 -0.53 -4.57
N PHE A 115 -6.48 -0.41 -5.34
CA PHE A 115 -6.25 0.78 -6.15
C PHE A 115 -7.06 0.77 -7.45
N THR A 116 -7.45 -0.40 -7.93
CA THR A 116 -8.16 -0.57 -9.21
C THR A 116 -9.58 -1.09 -9.06
N LEU A 117 -9.76 -2.22 -8.37
CA LEU A 117 -11.02 -2.97 -8.41
C LEU A 117 -12.20 -2.24 -7.75
N PRO A 118 -12.05 -1.42 -6.69
CA PRO A 118 -13.17 -0.65 -6.15
C PRO A 118 -13.73 0.40 -7.13
N ALA A 119 -12.95 0.80 -8.16
CA ALA A 119 -13.43 1.67 -9.21
C ALA A 119 -14.62 1.07 -9.98
N ILE A 120 -14.74 -0.27 -10.02
CA ILE A 120 -15.88 -0.97 -10.63
C ILE A 120 -17.16 -0.60 -9.89
N TYR A 121 -17.16 -0.61 -8.56
CA TYR A 121 -18.32 -0.23 -7.75
C TYR A 121 -18.67 1.26 -7.89
N ILE A 122 -17.65 2.11 -8.02
CA ILE A 122 -17.83 3.56 -8.22
C ILE A 122 -18.50 3.81 -9.58
N LEU A 123 -18.03 3.16 -10.63
CA LEU A 123 -18.59 3.28 -11.98
C LEU A 123 -19.94 2.58 -12.13
N GLN A 124 -20.20 1.53 -11.35
CA GLN A 124 -21.50 0.86 -11.34
C GLN A 124 -22.66 1.79 -10.94
N ALA A 125 -22.40 2.79 -10.11
CA ALA A 125 -23.39 3.81 -9.77
C ALA A 125 -23.84 4.62 -11.01
N LYS A 126 -22.96 4.79 -12.01
CA LYS A 126 -23.23 5.47 -13.28
C LYS A 126 -23.62 4.52 -14.40
N TYR A 127 -23.09 3.31 -14.38
CA TYR A 127 -23.28 2.26 -15.38
C TYR A 127 -23.74 0.96 -14.69
N PRO A 128 -25.05 0.77 -14.45
CA PRO A 128 -25.57 -0.38 -13.69
C PRO A 128 -25.25 -1.75 -14.33
N GLU A 129 -24.94 -1.78 -15.63
CA GLU A 129 -24.54 -2.99 -16.34
C GLU A 129 -23.14 -3.50 -15.92
N MET A 130 -22.32 -2.64 -15.30
CA MET A 130 -21.02 -3.05 -14.75
C MET A 130 -21.23 -3.88 -13.49
N THR A 131 -21.22 -5.19 -13.64
CA THR A 131 -21.33 -6.11 -12.50
C THR A 131 -20.00 -6.73 -12.16
N THR A 132 -19.72 -6.83 -10.86
CA THR A 132 -18.58 -7.58 -10.35
C THR A 132 -19.03 -8.61 -9.33
N SER A 133 -18.17 -9.57 -9.03
CA SER A 133 -18.42 -10.61 -8.05
C SER A 133 -17.15 -10.91 -7.27
N PHE A 134 -17.30 -11.54 -6.10
CA PHE A 134 -16.18 -12.02 -5.31
C PHE A 134 -15.16 -12.81 -6.16
N ILE A 135 -15.66 -13.70 -7.03
CA ILE A 135 -14.80 -14.55 -7.87
C ILE A 135 -13.97 -13.73 -8.84
N LYS A 136 -14.53 -12.68 -9.46
CA LYS A 136 -13.79 -11.80 -10.38
C LYS A 136 -12.68 -11.04 -9.64
N ILE A 137 -12.97 -10.50 -8.46
CA ILE A 137 -12.00 -9.80 -7.63
C ILE A 137 -10.91 -10.75 -7.13
N PHE A 138 -11.32 -11.92 -6.63
CA PHE A 138 -10.40 -12.95 -6.16
C PHE A 138 -9.45 -13.42 -7.28
N LEU A 139 -9.99 -13.76 -8.47
CA LEU A 139 -9.18 -14.24 -9.58
C LEU A 139 -8.23 -13.16 -10.10
N ALA A 140 -8.68 -11.91 -10.23
CA ALA A 140 -7.80 -10.81 -10.65
C ALA A 140 -6.61 -10.65 -9.68
N SER A 141 -6.88 -10.63 -8.38
CA SER A 141 -5.86 -10.48 -7.35
C SER A 141 -4.96 -11.71 -7.21
N ALA A 142 -5.53 -12.92 -7.24
CA ALA A 142 -4.79 -14.16 -7.10
C ALA A 142 -3.88 -14.43 -8.31
N LEU A 143 -4.42 -14.33 -9.52
CA LEU A 143 -3.65 -14.54 -10.75
C LEU A 143 -2.53 -13.50 -10.89
N GLY A 144 -2.84 -12.24 -10.60
CA GLY A 144 -1.85 -11.16 -10.58
C GLY A 144 -0.73 -11.44 -9.57
N GLY A 145 -1.07 -11.75 -8.33
CA GLY A 145 -0.08 -12.04 -7.30
C GLY A 145 0.82 -13.24 -7.62
N VAL A 146 0.23 -14.33 -8.16
CA VAL A 146 0.98 -15.50 -8.60
C VAL A 146 1.90 -15.18 -9.77
N LEU A 147 1.46 -14.38 -10.76
CA LEU A 147 2.32 -13.90 -11.85
C LEU A 147 3.49 -13.07 -11.31
N GLY A 148 3.23 -12.19 -10.35
CA GLY A 148 4.28 -11.38 -9.72
C GLY A 148 5.38 -12.22 -9.06
N ILE A 149 5.00 -13.29 -8.36
CA ILE A 149 5.96 -14.24 -7.77
C ILE A 149 6.78 -14.92 -8.87
N LEU A 150 6.11 -15.50 -9.87
CA LEU A 150 6.76 -16.26 -10.95
C LEU A 150 7.70 -15.38 -11.80
N PHE A 151 7.29 -14.14 -12.08
CA PHE A 151 8.11 -13.22 -12.87
C PHE A 151 9.31 -12.65 -12.09
N LEU A 152 9.22 -12.61 -10.75
CA LEU A 152 10.30 -12.11 -9.91
C LEU A 152 11.42 -13.13 -9.66
N ILE A 153 11.08 -14.40 -9.43
CA ILE A 153 12.06 -15.43 -9.00
C ILE A 153 13.31 -15.45 -9.89
N PRO A 154 13.24 -15.36 -11.23
CA PRO A 154 14.44 -15.32 -12.09
C PRO A 154 15.40 -14.17 -11.78
N PHE A 155 14.90 -13.07 -11.20
CA PHE A 155 15.71 -11.90 -10.85
C PHE A 155 16.22 -11.90 -9.41
N ARG A 156 15.80 -12.87 -8.58
CA ARG A 156 16.18 -12.94 -7.17
C ARG A 156 17.70 -12.88 -6.98
N LYS A 157 18.44 -13.73 -7.70
CA LYS A 157 19.90 -13.82 -7.56
C LYS A 157 20.55 -12.47 -7.81
N TYR A 158 20.16 -11.79 -8.87
CA TYR A 158 20.68 -10.46 -9.20
C TYR A 158 20.44 -9.44 -8.07
N PHE A 159 19.18 -9.20 -7.69
CA PHE A 159 18.85 -8.16 -6.71
C PHE A 159 19.35 -8.48 -5.31
N VAL A 160 19.29 -9.74 -4.91
CA VAL A 160 19.50 -10.16 -3.52
C VAL A 160 20.96 -10.50 -3.25
N SER A 161 21.61 -11.27 -4.14
CA SER A 161 22.95 -11.82 -3.96
C SER A 161 24.02 -11.04 -4.73
N ASP A 162 23.87 -10.88 -6.06
CA ASP A 162 24.90 -10.29 -6.90
C ASP A 162 25.10 -8.78 -6.64
N MET A 163 24.01 -8.09 -6.23
CA MET A 163 24.01 -6.69 -5.82
C MET A 163 24.10 -6.50 -4.30
N HIS A 164 24.74 -7.44 -3.59
CA HIS A 164 24.93 -7.36 -2.14
C HIS A 164 25.65 -6.05 -1.75
N GLY A 165 25.07 -5.35 -0.78
CA GLY A 165 25.59 -4.07 -0.28
C GLY A 165 25.37 -2.85 -1.16
N LYS A 166 25.01 -3.03 -2.46
CA LYS A 166 24.74 -1.92 -3.37
C LYS A 166 23.34 -1.32 -3.21
N TYR A 167 22.39 -2.14 -2.81
CA TYR A 167 21.02 -1.72 -2.54
C TYR A 167 20.76 -1.71 -1.05
N PRO A 168 20.21 -0.60 -0.48
CA PRO A 168 20.01 -0.44 0.95
C PRO A 168 18.90 -1.31 1.53
N PHE A 169 17.88 -1.67 0.76
CA PHE A 169 16.72 -2.43 1.20
C PHE A 169 16.20 -1.97 2.57
N PRO A 170 15.70 -0.73 2.73
CA PRO A 170 15.43 -0.14 4.03
C PRO A 170 14.46 -0.95 4.88
N GLU A 171 13.37 -1.44 4.29
CA GLU A 171 12.35 -2.23 4.96
C GLU A 171 12.87 -3.63 5.35
N ALA A 172 13.57 -4.31 4.43
CA ALA A 172 14.18 -5.59 4.73
C ALA A 172 15.21 -5.48 5.86
N THR A 173 16.00 -4.40 5.87
CA THR A 173 16.97 -4.12 6.95
C THR A 173 16.27 -4.00 8.30
N ALA A 174 15.21 -3.18 8.39
CA ALA A 174 14.46 -2.99 9.63
C ALA A 174 13.79 -4.30 10.09
N THR A 175 13.15 -5.03 9.19
CA THR A 175 12.49 -6.31 9.50
C THR A 175 13.51 -7.37 9.94
N THR A 176 14.66 -7.44 9.28
CA THR A 176 15.74 -8.38 9.65
C THR A 176 16.26 -8.06 11.05
N GLN A 177 16.48 -6.80 11.39
CA GLN A 177 16.91 -6.38 12.74
C GLN A 177 15.89 -6.79 13.80
N VAL A 178 14.59 -6.65 13.53
CA VAL A 178 13.52 -7.11 14.42
C VAL A 178 13.58 -8.63 14.65
N LEU A 179 13.71 -9.41 13.57
CA LEU A 179 13.76 -10.88 13.66
C LEU A 179 14.98 -11.37 14.45
N VAL A 180 16.14 -10.73 14.25
CA VAL A 180 17.38 -11.06 14.96
C VAL A 180 17.34 -10.61 16.42
N SER A 181 16.88 -9.39 16.70
CA SER A 181 16.80 -8.88 18.08
C SER A 181 15.74 -9.61 18.90
N GLY A 182 14.68 -10.05 18.27
CA GLY A 182 13.63 -10.83 18.89
C GLY A 182 14.07 -12.24 19.35
N ALA A 183 15.11 -12.78 18.76
CA ALA A 183 15.74 -14.00 19.25
C ALA A 183 16.37 -13.81 20.66
N LYS A 184 16.58 -12.55 21.09
CA LYS A 184 17.12 -12.18 22.42
C LYS A 184 16.05 -11.94 23.50
N GLY A 185 14.75 -11.92 23.16
CA GLY A 185 13.66 -11.74 24.13
C GLY A 185 12.55 -10.80 23.64
N GLY A 186 11.29 -11.23 23.81
CA GLY A 186 10.09 -10.62 23.24
C GLY A 186 9.62 -9.27 23.83
N ASP A 187 10.46 -8.49 24.49
CA ASP A 187 10.06 -7.20 25.10
C ASP A 187 9.64 -6.13 24.07
N GLN A 188 10.05 -6.27 22.82
CA GLN A 188 9.65 -5.37 21.74
C GLN A 188 8.17 -5.54 21.32
N ALA A 189 7.55 -6.68 21.58
CA ALA A 189 6.15 -6.90 21.27
C ALA A 189 5.19 -6.07 22.18
N LYS A 190 5.60 -5.78 23.41
CA LYS A 190 4.77 -5.03 24.37
C LYS A 190 4.38 -3.61 23.88
N PRO A 191 5.33 -2.75 23.40
CA PRO A 191 4.99 -1.44 22.87
C PRO A 191 4.06 -1.51 21.66
N LEU A 192 4.26 -2.48 20.76
CA LEU A 192 3.41 -2.69 19.60
C LEU A 192 1.98 -3.06 20.01
N LEU A 193 1.82 -4.06 20.89
CA LEU A 193 0.51 -4.54 21.33
C LEU A 193 -0.24 -3.46 22.14
N LEU A 194 0.46 -2.76 23.04
CA LEU A 194 -0.13 -1.67 23.81
C LEU A 194 -0.59 -0.53 22.90
N SER A 195 0.25 -0.10 21.98
CA SER A 195 -0.12 0.96 21.04
C SER A 195 -1.21 0.51 20.06
N GLY A 196 -1.20 -0.77 19.65
CA GLY A 196 -2.28 -1.36 18.86
C GLY A 196 -3.63 -1.35 19.58
N LEU A 197 -3.61 -1.67 20.87
CA LEU A 197 -4.81 -1.60 21.71
C LEU A 197 -5.30 -0.14 21.87
N VAL A 198 -4.41 0.79 22.22
CA VAL A 198 -4.76 2.19 22.42
C VAL A 198 -5.25 2.84 21.12
N GLY A 199 -4.52 2.68 20.02
CA GLY A 199 -4.90 3.23 18.71
C GLY A 199 -6.16 2.58 18.17
N GLY A 200 -6.29 1.26 18.34
CA GLY A 200 -7.48 0.51 17.94
C GLY A 200 -8.72 0.93 18.69
N LEU A 201 -8.65 1.02 20.02
CA LEU A 201 -9.80 1.49 20.82
C LEU A 201 -10.17 2.94 20.49
N TYR A 202 -9.18 3.80 20.29
CA TYR A 202 -9.39 5.19 19.89
C TYR A 202 -10.17 5.28 18.57
N ASP A 203 -9.71 4.63 17.51
CA ASP A 203 -10.37 4.66 16.20
C ASP A 203 -11.72 3.92 16.23
N PHE A 204 -11.87 2.86 17.06
CA PHE A 204 -13.14 2.15 17.25
C PHE A 204 -14.20 3.01 17.90
N ILE A 205 -13.84 3.79 18.93
CA ILE A 205 -14.80 4.70 19.62
C ILE A 205 -15.32 5.73 18.61
N VAL A 206 -14.46 6.29 17.78
CA VAL A 206 -14.87 7.23 16.73
C VAL A 206 -15.80 6.55 15.72
N ALA A 207 -15.37 5.40 15.19
CA ALA A 207 -16.07 4.74 14.10
C ALA A 207 -17.40 4.09 14.52
N SER A 208 -17.52 3.57 15.76
CA SER A 208 -18.68 2.83 16.23
C SER A 208 -19.60 3.64 17.15
N PHE A 209 -19.05 4.46 18.04
CA PHE A 209 -19.83 5.24 19.01
C PHE A 209 -20.01 6.70 18.61
N GLY A 210 -19.07 7.24 17.84
CA GLY A 210 -19.12 8.60 17.37
C GLY A 210 -18.99 9.66 18.45
N TRP A 211 -18.32 9.37 19.56
CA TRP A 211 -18.22 10.30 20.70
C TRP A 211 -17.56 11.63 20.33
N TRP A 212 -16.73 11.66 19.30
CA TRP A 212 -16.22 12.87 18.69
C TRP A 212 -16.12 12.71 17.17
N ASN A 213 -15.99 13.82 16.45
CA ASN A 213 -15.90 13.81 15.00
C ASN A 213 -14.53 13.23 14.54
N GLU A 214 -14.50 12.57 13.42
CA GLU A 214 -13.27 12.02 12.86
C GLU A 214 -12.33 13.12 12.33
N ASN A 215 -12.92 14.24 11.91
CA ASN A 215 -12.19 15.37 11.34
C ASN A 215 -12.42 16.63 12.18
N PHE A 216 -11.36 17.41 12.34
CA PHE A 216 -11.43 18.78 12.83
C PHE A 216 -11.34 19.73 11.65
N THR A 217 -12.16 20.78 11.62
CA THR A 217 -12.17 21.77 10.56
C THR A 217 -12.08 23.20 11.09
N SER A 218 -11.57 24.14 10.26
CA SER A 218 -11.56 25.54 10.61
C SER A 218 -12.96 26.16 10.74
N ARG A 219 -14.01 25.47 10.29
CA ARG A 219 -15.41 25.88 10.39
C ARG A 219 -15.98 25.84 11.81
N VAL A 220 -15.24 25.30 12.78
CA VAL A 220 -15.62 25.35 14.21
C VAL A 220 -15.78 26.80 14.71
N VAL A 221 -15.06 27.75 14.12
CA VAL A 221 -15.13 29.15 14.47
C VAL A 221 -15.80 29.97 13.36
N GLY A 222 -16.59 31.01 13.74
CA GLY A 222 -17.37 31.78 12.78
C GLY A 222 -16.55 32.42 11.66
N TRP A 223 -15.36 32.97 11.96
CA TRP A 223 -14.47 33.51 10.92
C TRP A 223 -13.95 32.44 9.95
N GLY A 224 -13.84 31.19 10.41
CA GLY A 224 -13.45 30.07 9.55
C GLY A 224 -14.56 29.65 8.59
N VAL A 225 -15.83 29.78 8.98
CA VAL A 225 -16.99 29.61 8.09
C VAL A 225 -16.97 30.70 7.02
N ASP A 226 -16.79 31.97 7.41
CA ASP A 226 -16.67 33.10 6.47
C ASP A 226 -15.54 32.92 5.45
N LEU A 227 -14.37 32.41 5.88
CA LEU A 227 -13.25 32.12 4.98
C LEU A 227 -13.57 30.99 4.00
N ALA A 228 -14.24 29.93 4.45
CA ALA A 228 -14.64 28.83 3.59
C ALA A 228 -15.69 29.24 2.55
N ASP A 229 -16.64 30.07 2.92
CA ASP A 229 -17.75 30.48 2.05
C ASP A 229 -17.31 31.59 1.06
N LYS A 230 -16.61 32.62 1.55
CA LYS A 230 -16.24 33.79 0.76
C LYS A 230 -14.92 33.64 0.00
N ALA A 231 -13.87 33.12 0.68
CA ALA A 231 -12.54 32.96 0.11
C ALA A 231 -12.23 31.53 -0.35
N LYS A 232 -13.14 30.58 -0.12
CA LYS A 232 -12.96 29.14 -0.43
C LYS A 232 -11.75 28.52 0.27
N LEU A 233 -11.31 29.11 1.38
CA LEU A 233 -10.20 28.64 2.20
C LEU A 233 -10.72 27.81 3.35
N VAL A 234 -10.28 26.58 3.44
CA VAL A 234 -10.62 25.67 4.53
C VAL A 234 -9.38 24.93 5.02
N PHE A 235 -9.28 24.73 6.33
CA PHE A 235 -8.30 23.85 6.94
C PHE A 235 -9.04 22.64 7.54
N LYS A 236 -8.48 21.45 7.32
CA LYS A 236 -9.04 20.20 7.80
C LYS A 236 -7.93 19.26 8.26
N VAL A 237 -8.18 18.50 9.32
CA VAL A 237 -7.26 17.46 9.81
C VAL A 237 -8.06 16.26 10.31
N ASN A 238 -7.70 15.07 9.84
CA ASN A 238 -8.20 13.81 10.37
C ASN A 238 -7.48 13.49 11.68
N THR A 239 -8.22 13.11 12.70
CA THR A 239 -7.70 12.87 14.04
C THR A 239 -7.47 11.39 14.35
N GLY A 240 -7.48 10.51 13.33
CA GLY A 240 -7.34 9.06 13.47
C GLY A 240 -5.94 8.62 13.89
N ALA A 241 -5.88 7.61 14.74
CA ALA A 241 -4.63 7.04 15.24
C ALA A 241 -3.81 6.37 14.13
N ALA A 242 -4.49 5.64 13.23
CA ALA A 242 -3.84 4.96 12.12
C ALA A 242 -3.14 5.95 11.17
N VAL A 243 -3.76 7.10 10.88
CA VAL A 243 -3.21 8.12 9.98
C VAL A 243 -2.01 8.83 10.64
N LEU A 244 -2.08 9.10 11.95
CA LEU A 244 -0.96 9.64 12.72
C LEU A 244 0.25 8.69 12.68
N GLY A 245 0.02 7.39 12.89
CA GLY A 245 1.04 6.35 12.83
C GLY A 245 1.69 6.28 11.44
N LEU A 246 0.87 6.35 10.37
CA LEU A 246 1.36 6.37 9.00
C LEU A 246 2.29 7.56 8.76
N GLY A 247 1.93 8.75 9.26
CA GLY A 247 2.77 9.95 9.16
C GLY A 247 4.14 9.79 9.82
N TYR A 248 4.19 9.10 10.97
CA TYR A 248 5.46 8.78 11.64
C TYR A 248 6.37 7.91 10.77
N ILE A 249 5.81 6.87 10.13
CA ILE A 249 6.57 5.95 9.27
C ILE A 249 7.04 6.63 7.98
N VAL A 250 6.17 7.43 7.35
CA VAL A 250 6.49 8.18 6.12
C VAL A 250 7.62 9.19 6.36
N GLY A 251 7.68 9.75 7.56
CA GLY A 251 8.70 10.72 7.97
C GLY A 251 8.43 12.14 7.47
N LEU A 252 9.00 13.13 8.16
CA LEU A 252 8.68 14.55 7.97
C LEU A 252 8.93 15.05 6.54
N LYS A 253 10.02 14.65 5.93
CA LYS A 253 10.40 15.15 4.59
C LYS A 253 9.37 14.81 3.52
N TYR A 254 8.95 13.53 3.45
CA TYR A 254 7.95 13.09 2.47
C TYR A 254 6.55 13.59 2.82
N ALA A 255 6.19 13.60 4.11
CA ALA A 255 4.94 14.15 4.59
C ALA A 255 4.78 15.64 4.20
N LEU A 256 5.86 16.43 4.27
CA LEU A 256 5.86 17.83 3.83
C LEU A 256 5.62 17.94 2.31
N TYR A 257 6.26 17.14 1.47
CA TYR A 257 6.00 17.18 0.02
C TYR A 257 4.53 16.88 -0.31
N ILE A 258 3.96 15.87 0.34
CA ILE A 258 2.54 15.52 0.18
C ILE A 258 1.65 16.67 0.66
N CYS A 259 1.92 17.20 1.84
CA CYS A 259 1.12 18.29 2.41
C CYS A 259 1.21 19.58 1.59
N PHE A 260 2.39 19.94 1.08
CA PHE A 260 2.53 21.10 0.19
C PHE A 260 1.75 20.94 -1.12
N GLY A 261 1.69 19.72 -1.68
CA GLY A 261 0.80 19.43 -2.81
C GLY A 261 -0.66 19.68 -2.45
N SER A 262 -1.09 19.25 -1.27
CA SER A 262 -2.45 19.49 -0.77
C SER A 262 -2.74 20.97 -0.56
N LEU A 263 -1.83 21.70 0.10
CA LEU A 263 -1.98 23.12 0.34
C LEU A 263 -2.01 23.93 -0.98
N ALA A 264 -1.20 23.53 -1.97
CA ALA A 264 -1.22 24.16 -3.30
C ALA A 264 -2.61 24.03 -3.95
N VAL A 265 -3.27 22.88 -3.80
CA VAL A 265 -4.63 22.70 -4.32
C VAL A 265 -5.65 23.46 -3.49
N TRP A 266 -5.68 23.24 -2.19
CA TRP A 266 -6.75 23.74 -1.32
C TRP A 266 -6.64 25.25 -1.01
N TRP A 267 -5.43 25.81 -1.02
CA TRP A 267 -5.21 27.22 -0.67
C TRP A 267 -4.82 28.12 -1.83
N LEU A 268 -4.45 27.56 -3.00
CA LEU A 268 -4.15 28.34 -4.20
C LEU A 268 -5.11 28.01 -5.35
N ILE A 269 -5.25 26.74 -5.74
CA ILE A 269 -6.02 26.38 -6.93
C ILE A 269 -7.52 26.51 -6.69
N VAL A 270 -8.06 26.00 -5.59
CA VAL A 270 -9.50 26.05 -5.27
C VAL A 270 -9.97 27.52 -5.13
N PRO A 271 -9.33 28.39 -4.32
CA PRO A 271 -9.66 29.79 -4.28
C PRO A 271 -9.44 30.51 -5.61
N GLY A 272 -8.34 30.22 -6.30
CA GLY A 272 -8.01 30.79 -7.59
C GLY A 272 -9.06 30.50 -8.67
N MET A 273 -9.55 29.26 -8.73
CA MET A 273 -10.65 28.88 -9.62
C MET A 273 -11.93 29.63 -9.30
N SER A 274 -12.26 29.77 -8.01
CA SER A 274 -13.43 30.54 -7.59
C SER A 274 -13.32 32.02 -7.97
N LEU A 275 -12.13 32.63 -7.89
CA LEU A 275 -11.92 34.02 -8.26
C LEU A 275 -11.95 34.25 -9.78
N LEU A 276 -11.31 33.33 -10.55
CA LEU A 276 -11.19 33.47 -12.00
C LEU A 276 -12.48 33.15 -12.76
N PHE A 277 -13.28 32.24 -12.25
CA PHE A 277 -14.46 31.69 -12.92
C PHE A 277 -15.74 31.85 -12.10
N TYR A 278 -15.81 32.88 -11.24
CA TYR A 278 -16.87 33.07 -10.23
C TYR A 278 -18.28 32.89 -10.78
N ASP A 279 -18.59 33.58 -11.88
CA ASP A 279 -19.92 33.58 -12.51
C ASP A 279 -20.09 32.54 -13.62
N GLN A 280 -19.10 31.66 -13.82
CA GLN A 280 -19.10 30.68 -14.90
C GLN A 280 -19.55 29.30 -14.43
N ILE A 281 -20.25 28.58 -15.29
CA ILE A 281 -20.57 27.16 -15.14
C ILE A 281 -19.59 26.39 -16.02
N LEU A 282 -18.62 25.71 -15.43
CA LEU A 282 -17.61 24.91 -16.13
C LEU A 282 -18.07 23.45 -16.20
N ASN A 283 -18.97 23.15 -17.14
CA ASN A 283 -19.57 21.83 -17.31
C ASN A 283 -19.16 21.12 -18.62
N GLN A 284 -18.08 21.57 -19.25
CA GLN A 284 -17.63 21.05 -20.55
C GLN A 284 -17.33 19.53 -20.54
N TRP A 285 -16.92 19.00 -19.41
CA TRP A 285 -16.60 17.56 -19.23
C TRP A 285 -17.53 16.85 -18.27
N ASP A 286 -18.38 17.56 -17.53
CA ASP A 286 -19.40 16.98 -16.65
C ASP A 286 -20.70 17.79 -16.74
N PRO A 287 -21.64 17.36 -17.60
CA PRO A 287 -22.93 18.05 -17.77
C PRO A 287 -23.80 18.11 -16.49
N SER A 288 -23.50 17.30 -15.47
CA SER A 288 -24.23 17.32 -14.20
C SER A 288 -23.95 18.58 -13.36
N ILE A 289 -22.90 19.31 -13.70
CA ILE A 289 -22.54 20.57 -13.04
C ILE A 289 -23.45 21.68 -13.54
N THR A 290 -24.36 22.14 -12.67
CA THR A 290 -25.35 23.19 -12.99
C THR A 290 -25.11 24.49 -12.21
N GLN A 291 -24.19 24.49 -11.24
CA GLN A 291 -23.86 25.65 -10.40
C GLN A 291 -22.66 26.41 -10.94
N THR A 292 -22.65 27.73 -10.71
CA THR A 292 -21.46 28.54 -10.96
C THR A 292 -20.33 28.19 -10.00
N VAL A 293 -19.09 28.34 -10.41
CA VAL A 293 -17.92 28.00 -9.57
C VAL A 293 -17.92 28.78 -8.27
N GLY A 294 -18.36 30.04 -8.28
CA GLY A 294 -18.49 30.88 -7.07
C GLY A 294 -19.53 30.36 -6.07
N ALA A 295 -20.60 29.73 -6.54
CA ALA A 295 -21.63 29.16 -5.68
C ALA A 295 -21.25 27.80 -5.09
N MET A 296 -20.23 27.12 -5.63
CA MET A 296 -19.78 25.82 -5.15
C MET A 296 -19.06 25.91 -3.80
N SER A 297 -19.17 24.85 -3.00
CA SER A 297 -18.31 24.66 -1.82
C SER A 297 -16.86 24.39 -2.23
N PRO A 298 -15.87 24.68 -1.35
CA PRO A 298 -14.47 24.32 -1.61
C PRO A 298 -14.28 22.85 -1.97
N GLU A 299 -15.01 21.97 -1.32
CA GLU A 299 -14.99 20.52 -1.56
C GLU A 299 -15.53 20.15 -2.94
N MET A 300 -16.54 20.86 -3.42
CA MET A 300 -17.10 20.64 -4.75
C MET A 300 -16.13 21.11 -5.83
N ILE A 301 -15.52 22.29 -5.69
CA ILE A 301 -14.49 22.79 -6.60
C ILE A 301 -13.30 21.83 -6.64
N PHE A 302 -12.88 21.32 -5.48
CA PHE A 302 -11.82 20.31 -5.40
C PHE A 302 -12.17 19.05 -6.19
N ARG A 303 -13.35 18.48 -5.95
CA ARG A 303 -13.78 17.22 -6.61
C ARG A 303 -13.97 17.39 -8.12
N SER A 304 -14.59 18.49 -8.54
CA SER A 304 -14.96 18.69 -9.95
C SER A 304 -13.78 19.11 -10.83
N TYR A 305 -12.80 19.85 -10.27
CA TYR A 305 -11.75 20.46 -11.06
C TYR A 305 -10.34 20.20 -10.53
N ALA A 306 -10.06 20.68 -9.32
CA ALA A 306 -8.68 20.78 -8.84
C ALA A 306 -7.99 19.42 -8.67
N ARG A 307 -8.74 18.39 -8.27
CA ARG A 307 -8.24 17.01 -8.15
C ARG A 307 -7.73 16.45 -9.48
N SER A 308 -8.31 16.86 -10.59
CA SER A 308 -7.90 16.40 -11.93
C SER A 308 -6.46 16.84 -12.28
N ILE A 309 -5.99 17.95 -11.75
CA ILE A 309 -4.59 18.38 -11.89
C ILE A 309 -3.67 17.39 -11.19
N GLY A 310 -4.05 16.93 -9.99
CA GLY A 310 -3.32 15.88 -9.27
C GLY A 310 -3.23 14.56 -10.05
N ILE A 311 -4.31 14.14 -10.71
CA ILE A 311 -4.35 12.94 -11.59
C ILE A 311 -3.31 13.05 -12.71
N GLY A 312 -3.29 14.17 -13.43
CA GLY A 312 -2.33 14.42 -14.50
C GLY A 312 -0.88 14.40 -13.98
N GLY A 313 -0.65 14.98 -12.80
CA GLY A 313 0.64 14.95 -12.11
C GLY A 313 1.10 13.54 -11.76
N ILE A 314 0.22 12.71 -11.21
CA ILE A 314 0.52 11.29 -10.87
C ILE A 314 0.86 10.50 -12.12
N ALA A 315 0.07 10.66 -13.20
CA ALA A 315 0.30 9.96 -14.47
C ALA A 315 1.67 10.29 -15.05
N MET A 316 2.01 11.58 -15.13
CA MET A 316 3.29 12.03 -15.67
C MET A 316 4.47 11.61 -14.77
N ALA A 317 4.32 11.69 -13.45
CA ALA A 317 5.33 11.22 -12.51
C ALA A 317 5.59 9.70 -12.66
N GLY A 318 4.55 8.92 -12.94
CA GLY A 318 4.65 7.50 -13.28
C GLY A 318 5.46 7.26 -14.57
N ILE A 319 5.17 8.01 -15.64
CA ILE A 319 5.90 7.95 -16.91
C ILE A 319 7.39 8.28 -16.72
N ILE A 320 7.68 9.37 -15.99
CA ILE A 320 9.06 9.78 -15.69
C ILE A 320 9.78 8.68 -14.90
N GLY A 321 9.09 8.04 -13.95
CA GLY A 321 9.62 6.92 -13.17
C GLY A 321 10.04 5.75 -14.06
N ILE A 322 9.22 5.36 -15.02
CA ILE A 322 9.53 4.29 -15.99
C ILE A 322 10.71 4.67 -16.88
N ILE A 323 10.73 5.90 -17.42
CA ILE A 323 11.84 6.38 -18.26
C ILE A 323 13.17 6.34 -17.48
N ARG A 324 13.17 6.77 -16.22
CA ARG A 324 14.37 6.71 -15.36
C ARG A 324 14.84 5.29 -15.07
N SER A 325 13.90 4.35 -14.97
CA SER A 325 14.19 2.94 -14.71
C SER A 325 14.53 2.13 -15.97
N TRP A 326 14.49 2.74 -17.16
CA TRP A 326 14.69 2.04 -18.44
C TRP A 326 16.01 1.27 -18.53
N GLY A 327 17.11 1.87 -18.03
CA GLY A 327 18.42 1.19 -17.97
C GLY A 327 18.36 -0.12 -17.19
N ILE A 328 17.66 -0.10 -16.04
CA ILE A 328 17.51 -1.24 -15.14
C ILE A 328 16.65 -2.32 -15.79
N ILE A 329 15.56 -1.92 -16.44
CA ILE A 329 14.67 -2.85 -17.18
C ILE A 329 15.48 -3.58 -18.25
N ARG A 330 16.27 -2.83 -19.05
CA ARG A 330 17.13 -3.40 -20.10
C ARG A 330 18.15 -4.39 -19.54
N ASP A 331 18.81 -4.04 -18.44
CA ASP A 331 19.85 -4.87 -17.81
C ASP A 331 19.24 -6.14 -17.20
N ALA A 332 18.07 -6.04 -16.58
CA ALA A 332 17.32 -7.17 -16.04
C ALA A 332 16.83 -8.13 -17.13
N VAL A 333 16.29 -7.60 -18.25
CA VAL A 333 15.90 -8.42 -19.41
C VAL A 333 17.13 -9.12 -20.00
N GLY A 334 18.27 -8.42 -20.09
CA GLY A 334 19.54 -8.99 -20.53
C GLY A 334 20.02 -10.14 -19.64
N LEU A 335 19.84 -10.02 -18.33
CA LEU A 335 20.17 -11.05 -17.35
C LEU A 335 19.28 -12.29 -17.49
N ALA A 336 17.95 -12.11 -17.55
CA ALA A 336 17.01 -13.19 -17.79
C ALA A 336 17.32 -13.95 -19.07
N ALA A 337 17.68 -13.25 -20.16
CA ALA A 337 18.07 -13.87 -21.42
C ALA A 337 19.39 -14.67 -21.32
N ARG A 338 20.32 -14.26 -20.44
CA ARG A 338 21.57 -14.99 -20.18
C ARG A 338 21.34 -16.24 -19.35
N GLU A 339 20.51 -16.17 -18.32
CA GLU A 339 20.15 -17.33 -17.49
C GLU A 339 19.36 -18.38 -18.28
N LEU A 340 18.49 -17.95 -19.20
CA LEU A 340 17.81 -18.84 -20.15
C LEU A 340 18.77 -19.63 -21.06
N LYS A 341 19.91 -19.03 -21.39
CA LYS A 341 20.95 -19.65 -22.25
C LYS A 341 22.01 -20.41 -21.44
N GLY A 342 22.12 -20.19 -20.14
CA GLY A 342 23.06 -20.86 -19.25
C GLY A 342 22.68 -22.31 -19.00
N LYS A 343 23.59 -23.25 -19.21
CA LYS A 343 23.41 -24.65 -18.76
C LYS A 343 23.30 -24.69 -17.24
N GLY A 344 22.13 -25.00 -16.74
CA GLY A 344 21.89 -25.18 -15.31
C GLY A 344 22.85 -26.24 -14.74
N GLY A 345 23.71 -25.85 -13.81
CA GLY A 345 24.48 -26.78 -13.01
C GLY A 345 23.53 -27.74 -12.25
N SER A 346 24.01 -28.93 -11.91
CA SER A 346 23.21 -29.91 -11.16
C SER A 346 22.73 -29.30 -9.84
N MET A 347 21.44 -29.46 -9.52
CA MET A 347 20.81 -28.88 -8.33
C MET A 347 21.44 -29.38 -7.00
N ASP A 348 22.19 -30.47 -7.03
CA ASP A 348 22.77 -31.09 -5.81
C ASP A 348 24.02 -30.37 -5.30
N GLU A 349 24.69 -29.55 -6.10
CA GLU A 349 25.88 -28.81 -5.71
C GLU A 349 25.60 -27.41 -5.15
N VAL A 350 24.33 -26.92 -5.21
CA VAL A 350 23.97 -25.56 -4.76
C VAL A 350 23.73 -25.53 -3.25
N LYS A 351 24.39 -24.60 -2.54
CA LYS A 351 24.18 -24.35 -1.10
C LYS A 351 22.67 -24.19 -0.81
N ARG A 352 22.17 -24.70 0.31
CA ARG A 352 20.75 -24.59 0.74
C ARG A 352 20.18 -23.20 0.58
N THR A 353 20.94 -22.19 0.99
CA THR A 353 20.58 -20.76 0.98
C THR A 353 20.54 -20.13 -0.42
N GLN A 354 20.86 -20.87 -1.47
CA GLN A 354 20.83 -20.43 -2.87
C GLN A 354 19.91 -21.30 -3.75
N ARG A 355 19.13 -22.22 -3.12
CA ARG A 355 18.22 -23.10 -3.85
C ARG A 355 16.88 -22.42 -4.08
N ASP A 356 16.62 -22.05 -5.33
CA ASP A 356 15.34 -21.53 -5.80
C ASP A 356 14.43 -22.63 -6.33
N ILE A 357 13.18 -22.29 -6.65
CA ILE A 357 12.31 -23.14 -7.46
C ILE A 357 12.96 -23.31 -8.83
N SER A 358 12.97 -24.54 -9.36
CA SER A 358 13.61 -24.81 -10.64
C SER A 358 12.99 -23.97 -11.77
N PHE A 359 13.82 -23.47 -12.67
CA PHE A 359 13.39 -22.68 -13.81
C PHE A 359 12.31 -23.37 -14.67
N LYS A 360 12.37 -24.71 -14.78
CA LYS A 360 11.33 -25.49 -15.49
C LYS A 360 9.96 -25.34 -14.83
N ILE A 361 9.90 -25.39 -13.48
CA ILE A 361 8.65 -25.20 -12.73
C ILE A 361 8.15 -23.77 -12.90
N ILE A 362 9.03 -22.78 -12.87
CA ILE A 362 8.67 -21.36 -13.07
C ILE A 362 8.11 -21.16 -14.47
N ALA A 363 8.76 -21.67 -15.50
CA ALA A 363 8.33 -21.53 -16.89
C ALA A 363 6.95 -22.20 -17.12
N VAL A 364 6.80 -23.45 -16.69
CA VAL A 364 5.53 -24.19 -16.80
C VAL A 364 4.43 -23.52 -15.97
N GLY A 365 4.75 -23.10 -14.73
CA GLY A 365 3.82 -22.40 -13.86
C GLY A 365 3.36 -21.06 -14.50
N SER A 366 4.28 -20.30 -15.08
CA SER A 366 3.95 -19.05 -15.79
C SER A 366 3.01 -19.30 -16.97
N ILE A 367 3.26 -20.32 -17.76
CA ILE A 367 2.39 -20.68 -18.89
C ILE A 367 1.00 -21.08 -18.40
N ILE A 368 0.91 -21.88 -17.35
CA ILE A 368 -0.38 -22.31 -16.77
C ILE A 368 -1.15 -21.08 -16.25
N VAL A 369 -0.51 -20.19 -15.49
CA VAL A 369 -1.18 -19.01 -14.93
C VAL A 369 -1.60 -18.03 -16.02
N LEU A 370 -0.79 -17.83 -17.06
CA LEU A 370 -1.15 -17.02 -18.21
C LEU A 370 -2.34 -17.64 -18.96
N LEU A 371 -2.38 -18.96 -19.11
CA LEU A 371 -3.52 -19.65 -19.72
C LEU A 371 -4.79 -19.49 -18.86
N LEU A 372 -4.70 -19.65 -17.54
CA LEU A 372 -5.82 -19.42 -16.62
C LEU A 372 -6.30 -17.95 -16.69
N THR A 373 -5.38 -17.01 -16.76
CA THR A 373 -5.71 -15.58 -16.92
C THR A 373 -6.39 -15.31 -18.26
N PHE A 374 -5.93 -15.94 -19.33
CA PHE A 374 -6.56 -15.87 -20.65
C PHE A 374 -7.99 -16.42 -20.63
N ILE A 375 -8.20 -17.60 -20.02
CA ILE A 375 -9.53 -18.21 -19.87
C ILE A 375 -10.43 -17.28 -19.04
N PHE A 376 -9.92 -16.73 -17.95
CA PHE A 376 -10.64 -15.78 -17.11
C PHE A 376 -11.06 -14.52 -17.90
N PHE A 377 -10.15 -13.96 -18.72
CA PHE A 377 -10.48 -12.81 -19.57
C PHE A 377 -11.54 -13.20 -20.63
N LEU A 378 -11.35 -14.31 -21.30
CA LEU A 378 -12.25 -14.76 -22.36
C LEU A 378 -13.69 -14.98 -21.84
N THR A 379 -13.83 -15.70 -20.73
CA THR A 379 -15.15 -16.14 -20.22
C THR A 379 -15.76 -15.16 -19.23
N GLY A 380 -14.94 -14.57 -18.34
CA GLY A 380 -15.42 -13.79 -17.20
C GLY A 380 -15.51 -12.28 -17.45
N VAL A 381 -14.74 -11.75 -18.43
CA VAL A 381 -14.57 -10.30 -18.59
C VAL A 381 -14.94 -9.82 -19.99
N MET A 382 -14.55 -10.55 -21.03
CA MET A 382 -14.69 -10.12 -22.45
C MET A 382 -15.77 -10.87 -23.22
N HIS A 383 -16.70 -11.50 -22.52
CA HIS A 383 -17.90 -12.14 -23.07
C HIS A 383 -17.66 -13.06 -24.29
N GLY A 384 -16.55 -13.83 -24.27
CA GLY A 384 -16.21 -14.78 -25.30
C GLY A 384 -15.52 -14.20 -26.54
N ASN A 385 -15.19 -12.91 -26.58
CA ASN A 385 -14.48 -12.32 -27.72
C ASN A 385 -12.98 -12.68 -27.65
N LEU A 386 -12.56 -13.55 -28.57
CA LEU A 386 -11.21 -14.08 -28.63
C LEU A 386 -10.16 -12.97 -28.90
N LEU A 387 -10.46 -12.01 -29.79
CA LEU A 387 -9.54 -10.93 -30.14
C LEU A 387 -9.21 -10.08 -28.91
N PHE A 388 -10.23 -9.66 -28.15
CA PHE A 388 -10.04 -8.86 -26.95
C PHE A 388 -9.29 -9.62 -25.86
N ALA A 389 -9.58 -10.92 -25.70
CA ALA A 389 -8.87 -11.76 -24.74
C ALA A 389 -7.39 -11.96 -25.10
N VAL A 390 -7.06 -12.14 -26.37
CA VAL A 390 -5.66 -12.25 -26.86
C VAL A 390 -4.92 -10.94 -26.63
N VAL A 391 -5.51 -9.82 -27.01
CA VAL A 391 -4.89 -8.50 -26.79
C VAL A 391 -4.72 -8.22 -25.29
N GLY A 392 -5.73 -8.55 -24.47
CA GLY A 392 -5.68 -8.38 -23.03
C GLY A 392 -4.56 -9.18 -22.36
N ILE A 393 -4.40 -10.45 -22.70
CA ILE A 393 -3.35 -11.28 -22.10
C ILE A 393 -1.95 -10.86 -22.58
N LEU A 394 -1.79 -10.43 -23.82
CA LEU A 394 -0.52 -9.91 -24.32
C LEU A 394 -0.13 -8.62 -23.56
N LEU A 395 -1.07 -7.68 -23.40
CA LEU A 395 -0.86 -6.47 -22.63
C LEU A 395 -0.45 -6.78 -21.18
N VAL A 396 -1.25 -7.62 -20.50
CA VAL A 396 -0.97 -7.99 -19.11
C VAL A 396 0.39 -8.64 -18.97
N THR A 397 0.75 -9.57 -19.88
CA THR A 397 2.04 -10.26 -19.82
C THR A 397 3.21 -9.29 -19.97
N VAL A 398 3.16 -8.42 -20.97
CA VAL A 398 4.26 -7.46 -21.24
C VAL A 398 4.37 -6.44 -20.11
N ILE A 399 3.26 -5.82 -19.73
CA ILE A 399 3.26 -4.75 -18.71
C ILE A 399 3.63 -5.33 -17.34
N ALA A 400 3.06 -6.48 -16.94
CA ALA A 400 3.38 -7.10 -15.67
C ALA A 400 4.86 -7.50 -15.58
N PHE A 401 5.42 -8.10 -16.63
CA PHE A 401 6.82 -8.47 -16.65
C PHE A 401 7.76 -7.26 -16.51
N LEU A 402 7.51 -6.19 -17.26
CA LEU A 402 8.31 -4.97 -17.18
C LEU A 402 8.18 -4.30 -15.81
N PHE A 403 6.96 -4.19 -15.32
CA PHE A 403 6.69 -3.46 -14.08
C PHE A 403 7.12 -4.23 -12.82
N THR A 404 7.12 -5.57 -12.83
CA THR A 404 7.67 -6.36 -11.71
C THR A 404 9.14 -6.06 -11.49
N THR A 405 9.91 -5.90 -12.55
CA THR A 405 11.34 -5.56 -12.47
C THR A 405 11.55 -4.15 -11.92
N VAL A 406 10.75 -3.18 -12.41
CA VAL A 406 10.82 -1.79 -11.93
C VAL A 406 10.42 -1.69 -10.45
N ALA A 407 9.38 -2.41 -10.04
CA ALA A 407 8.93 -2.42 -8.65
C ALA A 407 9.98 -3.02 -7.72
N ALA A 408 10.59 -4.15 -8.10
CA ALA A 408 11.66 -4.78 -7.33
C ALA A 408 12.86 -3.84 -7.14
N ASN A 409 13.25 -3.12 -8.19
CA ASN A 409 14.35 -2.15 -8.10
C ASN A 409 13.98 -0.93 -7.24
N ALA A 410 12.79 -0.39 -7.39
CA ALA A 410 12.33 0.76 -6.61
C ALA A 410 12.32 0.44 -5.11
N ILE A 411 11.81 -0.71 -4.72
CA ILE A 411 11.83 -1.16 -3.31
C ILE A 411 13.25 -1.40 -2.81
N ALA A 412 14.11 -2.01 -3.61
CA ALA A 412 15.51 -2.25 -3.23
C ALA A 412 16.26 -0.95 -2.90
N ILE A 413 15.96 0.15 -3.61
CA ILE A 413 16.62 1.45 -3.43
C ILE A 413 15.91 2.32 -2.40
N VAL A 414 14.60 2.48 -2.53
CA VAL A 414 13.81 3.51 -1.79
C VAL A 414 13.04 2.89 -0.61
N GLY A 415 12.75 1.60 -0.65
CA GLY A 415 11.93 0.90 0.35
C GLY A 415 10.43 1.17 0.20
N SER A 416 9.98 1.80 -0.88
CA SER A 416 8.57 2.03 -1.15
C SER A 416 8.17 1.50 -2.52
N ASN A 417 6.99 0.89 -2.58
CA ASN A 417 6.46 0.35 -3.82
C ASN A 417 5.74 1.44 -4.63
N PRO A 418 6.14 1.72 -5.89
CA PRO A 418 5.54 2.79 -6.71
C PRO A 418 4.19 2.39 -7.33
N VAL A 419 3.38 1.60 -6.62
CA VAL A 419 2.14 0.98 -7.13
C VAL A 419 1.16 2.00 -7.69
N SER A 420 0.89 3.12 -7.00
CA SER A 420 -0.15 4.07 -7.41
C SER A 420 0.08 4.69 -8.78
N GLY A 421 1.31 5.16 -9.05
CA GLY A 421 1.67 5.74 -10.35
C GLY A 421 1.69 4.72 -11.48
N MET A 422 2.26 3.55 -11.24
CA MET A 422 2.33 2.47 -12.23
C MET A 422 0.95 1.87 -12.53
N THR A 423 0.06 1.83 -11.54
CA THR A 423 -1.34 1.42 -11.71
C THR A 423 -2.09 2.33 -12.68
N LEU A 424 -2.02 3.64 -12.45
CA LEU A 424 -2.67 4.61 -13.32
C LEU A 424 -2.13 4.52 -14.75
N MET A 425 -0.81 4.38 -14.90
CA MET A 425 -0.17 4.17 -16.20
C MET A 425 -0.65 2.90 -16.91
N THR A 426 -0.76 1.78 -16.17
CA THR A 426 -1.31 0.52 -16.69
C THR A 426 -2.73 0.71 -17.21
N LEU A 427 -3.59 1.40 -16.45
CA LEU A 427 -4.97 1.65 -16.85
C LEU A 427 -5.06 2.52 -18.09
N ILE A 428 -4.27 3.58 -18.18
CA ILE A 428 -4.23 4.44 -19.38
C ILE A 428 -3.81 3.62 -20.60
N LEU A 429 -2.71 2.87 -20.50
CA LEU A 429 -2.22 2.03 -21.61
C LEU A 429 -3.24 0.98 -22.02
N ALA A 430 -3.80 0.25 -21.04
CA ALA A 430 -4.80 -0.77 -21.31
C ALA A 430 -6.06 -0.16 -21.97
N SER A 431 -6.53 0.98 -21.48
CA SER A 431 -7.68 1.67 -22.01
C SER A 431 -7.46 2.13 -23.45
N VAL A 432 -6.33 2.79 -23.74
CA VAL A 432 -6.00 3.27 -25.08
C VAL A 432 -5.93 2.11 -26.08
N VAL A 433 -5.24 1.03 -25.72
CA VAL A 433 -5.11 -0.14 -26.60
C VAL A 433 -6.47 -0.83 -26.82
N MET A 434 -7.28 -1.00 -25.76
CA MET A 434 -8.60 -1.62 -25.87
C MET A 434 -9.55 -0.78 -26.75
N VAL A 435 -9.54 0.54 -26.59
CA VAL A 435 -10.32 1.45 -27.45
C VAL A 435 -9.87 1.37 -28.90
N PHE A 436 -8.55 1.27 -29.15
CA PHE A 436 -8.00 1.14 -30.50
C PHE A 436 -8.43 -0.17 -31.18
N VAL A 437 -8.53 -1.26 -30.42
CA VAL A 437 -9.00 -2.57 -30.92
C VAL A 437 -10.53 -2.60 -31.07
N GLY A 438 -11.25 -1.61 -30.51
CA GLY A 438 -12.70 -1.48 -30.65
C GLY A 438 -13.52 -1.81 -29.39
N LEU A 439 -12.89 -2.15 -28.26
CA LEU A 439 -13.56 -2.39 -26.99
C LEU A 439 -13.74 -1.07 -26.23
N LYS A 440 -14.98 -0.57 -26.21
CA LYS A 440 -15.36 0.73 -25.62
C LYS A 440 -16.50 0.58 -24.62
N GLY A 441 -16.87 1.68 -23.98
CA GLY A 441 -17.98 1.75 -23.05
C GLY A 441 -17.75 0.96 -21.76
N TYR A 442 -18.84 0.55 -21.11
CA TYR A 442 -18.78 -0.13 -19.80
C TYR A 442 -18.02 -1.48 -19.84
N ALA A 443 -18.14 -2.23 -20.95
CA ALA A 443 -17.40 -3.49 -21.12
C ALA A 443 -15.87 -3.24 -21.20
N GLY A 444 -15.46 -2.18 -21.90
CA GLY A 444 -14.07 -1.76 -21.97
C GLY A 444 -13.53 -1.29 -20.62
N MET A 445 -14.31 -0.52 -19.87
CA MET A 445 -13.95 -0.07 -18.52
C MET A 445 -13.74 -1.24 -17.57
N LEU A 446 -14.69 -2.19 -17.55
CA LEU A 446 -14.57 -3.41 -16.74
C LEU A 446 -13.32 -4.22 -17.09
N ALA A 447 -13.08 -4.43 -18.39
CA ALA A 447 -11.91 -5.14 -18.89
C ALA A 447 -10.59 -4.47 -18.45
N ALA A 448 -10.48 -3.16 -18.66
CA ALA A 448 -9.26 -2.42 -18.29
C ALA A 448 -9.04 -2.41 -16.77
N LEU A 449 -10.08 -2.26 -15.93
CA LEU A 449 -9.96 -2.30 -14.47
C LEU A 449 -9.52 -3.66 -13.96
N ILE A 450 -10.05 -4.75 -14.52
CA ILE A 450 -9.63 -6.11 -14.14
C ILE A 450 -8.21 -6.39 -14.61
N MET A 451 -7.84 -6.03 -15.85
CA MET A 451 -6.45 -6.13 -16.32
C MET A 451 -5.50 -5.30 -15.44
N GLY A 452 -5.91 -4.07 -15.11
CA GLY A 452 -5.18 -3.22 -14.17
C GLY A 452 -4.99 -3.89 -12.81
N GLY A 453 -6.04 -4.52 -12.28
CA GLY A 453 -5.98 -5.28 -11.01
C GLY A 453 -4.98 -6.43 -11.07
N VAL A 454 -4.95 -7.20 -12.15
CA VAL A 454 -3.98 -8.29 -12.37
C VAL A 454 -2.56 -7.74 -12.41
N VAL A 455 -2.29 -6.74 -13.26
CA VAL A 455 -0.95 -6.15 -13.41
C VAL A 455 -0.47 -5.49 -12.11
N CYS A 456 -1.35 -4.73 -11.45
CA CYS A 456 -0.99 -4.01 -10.23
C CYS A 456 -0.70 -4.94 -9.07
N THR A 457 -1.45 -6.03 -8.96
CA THR A 457 -1.15 -7.06 -7.95
C THR A 457 0.16 -7.78 -8.28
N ALA A 458 0.47 -8.02 -9.55
CA ALA A 458 1.73 -8.63 -9.96
C ALA A 458 2.93 -7.74 -9.58
N LEU A 459 2.90 -6.47 -9.96
CA LEU A 459 4.01 -5.55 -9.65
C LEU A 459 4.17 -5.31 -8.14
N SER A 460 3.05 -5.20 -7.41
CA SER A 460 3.08 -5.01 -5.97
C SER A 460 3.62 -6.25 -5.24
N MET A 461 3.20 -7.43 -5.67
CA MET A 461 3.72 -8.69 -5.13
C MET A 461 5.21 -8.85 -5.40
N ALA A 462 5.69 -8.54 -6.59
CA ALA A 462 7.11 -8.62 -6.91
C ALA A 462 7.95 -7.68 -6.03
N GLY A 463 7.49 -6.44 -5.85
CA GLY A 463 8.17 -5.47 -4.98
C GLY A 463 8.24 -5.91 -3.53
N SER A 464 7.15 -6.39 -2.94
CA SER A 464 7.15 -6.90 -1.56
C SER A 464 7.97 -8.19 -1.44
N PHE A 465 7.86 -9.09 -2.41
CA PHE A 465 8.52 -10.39 -2.33
C PHE A 465 10.05 -10.31 -2.43
N ILE A 466 10.62 -9.36 -3.19
CA ILE A 466 12.08 -9.18 -3.23
C ILE A 466 12.63 -8.75 -1.86
N THR A 467 11.84 -7.98 -1.09
CA THR A 467 12.15 -7.62 0.30
C THR A 467 12.23 -8.84 1.20
N ASP A 468 11.23 -9.73 1.12
CA ASP A 468 11.22 -10.98 1.92
C ASP A 468 12.40 -11.90 1.55
N LEU A 469 12.72 -12.02 0.27
CA LEU A 469 13.85 -12.82 -0.19
C LEU A 469 15.20 -12.24 0.26
N LYS A 470 15.30 -10.91 0.39
CA LYS A 470 16.48 -10.25 0.97
C LYS A 470 16.61 -10.51 2.47
N ILE A 471 15.49 -10.48 3.21
CA ILE A 471 15.45 -10.88 4.63
C ILE A 471 15.93 -12.33 4.76
N GLY A 472 15.38 -13.23 3.94
CA GLY A 472 15.77 -14.64 3.92
C GLY A 472 17.24 -14.86 3.59
N TYR A 473 17.81 -14.09 2.69
CA TYR A 473 19.22 -14.13 2.31
C TYR A 473 20.11 -13.74 3.50
N TRP A 474 19.81 -12.63 4.18
CA TRP A 474 20.60 -12.20 5.33
C TRP A 474 20.51 -13.17 6.51
N LEU A 475 19.35 -13.78 6.72
CA LEU A 475 19.13 -14.70 7.83
C LEU A 475 19.50 -16.16 7.51
N GLY A 476 19.61 -16.50 6.23
CA GLY A 476 20.01 -17.84 5.77
C GLY A 476 18.86 -18.82 5.66
N THR A 477 17.64 -18.39 5.36
CA THR A 477 16.52 -19.26 5.03
C THR A 477 16.68 -19.89 3.64
N THR A 478 15.93 -20.95 3.37
CA THR A 478 15.90 -21.62 2.06
C THR A 478 14.97 -20.86 1.12
N PRO A 479 15.47 -20.20 0.05
CA PRO A 479 14.63 -19.41 -0.86
C PRO A 479 13.46 -20.22 -1.42
N ARG A 480 13.69 -21.44 -1.89
CA ARG A 480 12.64 -22.34 -2.39
C ARG A 480 11.46 -22.50 -1.43
N LYS A 481 11.71 -22.51 -0.12
CA LYS A 481 10.64 -22.63 0.88
C LYS A 481 9.84 -21.31 0.97
N GLN A 482 10.50 -20.16 1.01
CA GLN A 482 9.81 -18.86 0.98
C GLN A 482 9.00 -18.71 -0.32
N GLU A 483 9.59 -19.02 -1.46
CA GLU A 483 8.95 -18.96 -2.78
C GLU A 483 7.71 -19.85 -2.84
N SER A 484 7.80 -21.11 -2.40
CA SER A 484 6.69 -22.07 -2.47
C SER A 484 5.52 -21.65 -1.57
N TRP A 485 5.78 -21.18 -0.36
CA TRP A 485 4.73 -20.81 0.58
C TRP A 485 4.17 -19.41 0.38
N LYS A 486 4.87 -18.58 -0.41
CA LYS A 486 4.37 -17.28 -0.85
C LYS A 486 3.08 -17.40 -1.66
N PHE A 487 2.92 -18.45 -2.47
CA PHE A 487 1.69 -18.73 -3.21
C PHE A 487 0.47 -18.88 -2.29
N LEU A 488 0.64 -19.61 -1.17
CA LEU A 488 -0.45 -19.78 -0.19
C LEU A 488 -0.86 -18.43 0.41
N GLY A 489 0.11 -17.63 0.88
CA GLY A 489 -0.16 -16.30 1.42
C GLY A 489 -0.89 -15.40 0.42
N THR A 490 -0.50 -15.48 -0.85
CA THR A 490 -1.14 -14.73 -1.95
C THR A 490 -2.61 -15.11 -2.14
N LEU A 491 -2.94 -16.40 -2.16
CA LEU A 491 -4.31 -16.89 -2.31
C LEU A 491 -5.18 -16.48 -1.11
N VAL A 492 -4.66 -16.65 0.10
CA VAL A 492 -5.35 -16.25 1.34
C VAL A 492 -5.60 -14.73 1.36
N SER A 493 -4.61 -13.93 1.01
CA SER A 493 -4.73 -12.47 0.95
C SER A 493 -5.72 -12.02 -0.12
N ALA A 494 -5.72 -12.66 -1.30
CA ALA A 494 -6.66 -12.37 -2.38
C ALA A 494 -8.12 -12.66 -1.98
N ALA A 495 -8.35 -13.77 -1.29
CA ALA A 495 -9.67 -14.10 -0.76
C ALA A 495 -10.12 -13.09 0.31
N THR A 496 -9.21 -12.73 1.23
CA THR A 496 -9.51 -11.79 2.30
C THR A 496 -9.80 -10.38 1.76
N VAL A 497 -8.99 -9.87 0.85
CA VAL A 497 -9.22 -8.54 0.28
C VAL A 497 -10.51 -8.47 -0.53
N GLY A 498 -10.85 -9.53 -1.26
CA GLY A 498 -12.12 -9.62 -1.98
C GLY A 498 -13.31 -9.55 -1.04
N GLY A 499 -13.30 -10.31 0.04
CA GLY A 499 -14.36 -10.30 1.05
C GLY A 499 -14.48 -8.98 1.79
N VAL A 500 -13.36 -8.39 2.20
CA VAL A 500 -13.35 -7.09 2.91
C VAL A 500 -13.80 -5.95 1.99
N MET A 501 -13.38 -5.96 0.72
CA MET A 501 -13.82 -4.97 -0.26
C MET A 501 -15.34 -4.98 -0.46
N MET A 502 -15.94 -6.18 -0.58
CA MET A 502 -17.40 -6.32 -0.68
C MET A 502 -18.09 -5.84 0.60
N LEU A 503 -17.60 -6.27 1.76
CA LEU A 503 -18.13 -5.82 3.06
C LEU A 503 -18.12 -4.29 3.18
N LEU A 504 -17.00 -3.66 2.84
CA LEU A 504 -16.86 -2.20 2.95
C LEU A 504 -17.73 -1.46 1.93
N ASN A 505 -17.93 -2.02 0.74
CA ASN A 505 -18.85 -1.45 -0.23
C ASN A 505 -20.31 -1.53 0.25
N GLU A 506 -20.74 -2.67 0.79
CA GLU A 506 -22.10 -2.84 1.33
C GLU A 506 -22.35 -1.96 2.57
N THR A 507 -21.32 -1.78 3.40
CA THR A 507 -21.44 -1.01 4.67
C THR A 507 -21.38 0.49 4.46
N TYR A 508 -20.44 0.98 3.64
CA TYR A 508 -20.14 2.41 3.48
C TYR A 508 -20.46 2.94 2.08
N GLY A 509 -20.39 2.09 1.05
CA GLY A 509 -20.51 2.49 -0.34
C GLY A 509 -19.33 3.34 -0.84
N PHE A 510 -18.64 2.90 -1.88
CA PHE A 510 -17.53 3.69 -2.45
C PHE A 510 -18.02 4.86 -3.31
N ALA A 511 -19.20 4.73 -3.91
CA ALA A 511 -19.82 5.78 -4.73
C ALA A 511 -20.41 6.92 -3.88
N SER A 512 -20.92 6.63 -2.68
CA SER A 512 -21.52 7.63 -1.78
C SER A 512 -20.51 8.60 -1.17
N GLY A 513 -19.21 8.25 -1.19
CA GLY A 513 -18.12 9.03 -0.61
C GLY A 513 -18.00 8.88 0.92
N SER A 514 -18.78 8.00 1.54
CA SER A 514 -18.65 7.68 2.98
C SER A 514 -17.31 7.04 3.29
N LEU A 515 -16.76 6.26 2.35
CA LEU A 515 -15.38 5.80 2.37
C LEU A 515 -14.66 6.43 1.17
N ALA A 516 -13.60 7.17 1.43
CA ALA A 516 -12.98 8.05 0.44
C ALA A 516 -12.49 7.33 -0.84
N ALA A 517 -11.98 6.10 -0.71
CA ALA A 517 -11.40 5.28 -1.78
C ALA A 517 -10.60 6.11 -2.82
N PRO A 518 -9.59 6.92 -2.40
CA PRO A 518 -9.03 7.98 -3.24
C PRO A 518 -8.47 7.44 -4.54
N GLN A 519 -7.66 6.38 -4.48
CA GLN A 519 -7.01 5.80 -5.67
C GLN A 519 -8.06 5.25 -6.67
N ALA A 520 -9.05 4.50 -6.17
CA ALA A 520 -10.10 3.95 -7.03
C ALA A 520 -10.95 5.05 -7.70
N ASN A 521 -11.22 6.14 -6.98
CA ASN A 521 -11.87 7.32 -7.55
C ASN A 521 -11.04 7.96 -8.66
N ALA A 522 -9.69 8.01 -8.49
CA ALA A 522 -8.80 8.49 -9.56
C ALA A 522 -8.87 7.59 -10.79
N MET A 523 -8.85 6.27 -10.59
CA MET A 523 -8.91 5.30 -11.68
C MET A 523 -10.25 5.42 -12.43
N ALA A 524 -11.37 5.52 -11.72
CA ALA A 524 -12.69 5.73 -12.32
C ALA A 524 -12.74 7.04 -13.13
N ALA A 525 -12.20 8.13 -12.59
CA ALA A 525 -12.19 9.44 -13.26
C ALA A 525 -11.34 9.48 -14.54
N VAL A 526 -10.34 8.63 -14.66
CA VAL A 526 -9.49 8.54 -15.86
C VAL A 526 -10.09 7.59 -16.89
N ILE A 527 -10.60 6.44 -16.44
CA ILE A 527 -11.02 5.38 -17.37
C ILE A 527 -12.33 5.70 -18.08
N ASP A 528 -13.27 6.36 -17.39
CA ASP A 528 -14.58 6.70 -17.96
C ASP A 528 -14.48 7.57 -19.22
N PRO A 529 -13.78 8.73 -19.19
CA PRO A 529 -13.63 9.55 -20.41
C PRO A 529 -12.82 8.86 -21.51
N LEU A 530 -11.81 8.06 -21.15
CA LEU A 530 -11.00 7.33 -22.13
C LEU A 530 -11.81 6.31 -22.91
N MET A 531 -12.74 5.62 -22.26
CA MET A 531 -13.52 4.54 -22.85
C MET A 531 -14.80 5.01 -23.54
N ASN A 532 -15.41 6.10 -23.06
CA ASN A 532 -16.68 6.61 -23.61
C ASN A 532 -16.49 7.77 -24.58
N GLY A 533 -15.28 8.35 -24.70
CA GLY A 533 -15.02 9.52 -25.55
C GLY A 533 -15.72 10.79 -25.07
N VAL A 534 -16.31 10.77 -23.88
CA VAL A 534 -16.94 11.94 -23.25
C VAL A 534 -15.84 12.82 -22.66
N GLY A 535 -15.97 14.14 -22.80
CA GLY A 535 -14.95 15.11 -22.51
C GLY A 535 -14.24 14.88 -21.17
N ALA A 536 -12.99 14.42 -21.22
CA ALA A 536 -12.10 14.46 -20.06
C ALA A 536 -11.55 15.87 -19.87
N PRO A 537 -11.23 16.28 -18.66
CA PRO A 537 -10.56 17.56 -18.40
C PRO A 537 -9.09 17.50 -18.81
N TRP A 538 -8.82 17.24 -20.10
CA TRP A 538 -7.47 17.09 -20.65
C TRP A 538 -6.56 18.27 -20.36
N ILE A 539 -7.13 19.48 -20.31
CA ILE A 539 -6.40 20.71 -19.97
C ILE A 539 -5.90 20.63 -18.53
N LEU A 540 -6.75 20.19 -17.60
CA LEU A 540 -6.37 20.04 -16.18
C LEU A 540 -5.34 18.91 -16.00
N TYR A 541 -5.50 17.79 -16.72
CA TYR A 541 -4.49 16.71 -16.74
C TYR A 541 -3.18 17.21 -17.32
N GLY A 542 -3.20 18.01 -18.39
CA GLY A 542 -2.03 18.62 -19.01
C GLY A 542 -1.29 19.57 -18.07
N ILE A 543 -2.02 20.40 -17.33
CA ILE A 543 -1.46 21.29 -16.29
C ILE A 543 -0.75 20.48 -15.21
N GLY A 544 -1.38 19.41 -14.73
CA GLY A 544 -0.79 18.51 -13.74
C GLY A 544 0.47 17.81 -14.26
N ALA A 545 0.45 17.35 -15.51
CA ALA A 545 1.58 16.73 -16.16
C ALA A 545 2.77 17.71 -16.31
N LEU A 546 2.50 18.92 -16.74
CA LEU A 546 3.52 19.97 -16.84
C LEU A 546 4.12 20.31 -15.47
N LEU A 547 3.27 20.44 -14.45
CA LEU A 547 3.73 20.65 -13.07
C LEU A 547 4.63 19.53 -12.59
N ALA A 548 4.30 18.26 -12.87
CA ALA A 548 5.14 17.12 -12.50
C ALA A 548 6.52 17.16 -13.20
N ILE A 549 6.58 17.61 -14.46
CA ILE A 549 7.86 17.79 -15.17
C ILE A 549 8.68 18.89 -14.48
N ILE A 550 8.08 20.05 -14.18
CA ILE A 550 8.74 21.18 -13.50
C ILE A 550 9.29 20.72 -12.13
N LEU A 551 8.45 20.06 -11.31
CA LEU A 551 8.87 19.55 -10.01
C LEU A 551 10.03 18.56 -10.12
N THR A 552 10.02 17.71 -11.14
CA THR A 552 11.10 16.75 -11.40
C THR A 552 12.41 17.45 -11.78
N LEU A 553 12.33 18.50 -12.59
CA LEU A 553 13.51 19.34 -12.94
C LEU A 553 14.06 20.08 -11.71
N CYS A 554 13.18 20.52 -10.82
CA CYS A 554 13.54 21.13 -9.52
C CYS A 554 14.02 20.09 -8.47
N LYS A 555 14.15 18.82 -8.83
CA LYS A 555 14.52 17.70 -7.91
C LYS A 555 13.55 17.50 -6.74
N VAL A 556 12.30 17.95 -6.90
CA VAL A 556 11.20 17.67 -5.96
C VAL A 556 10.56 16.33 -6.35
N PRO A 557 10.20 15.46 -5.38
CA PRO A 557 9.51 14.19 -5.66
C PRO A 557 8.11 14.45 -6.24
N ALA A 558 8.00 14.51 -7.56
CA ALA A 558 6.77 14.88 -8.27
C ALA A 558 5.58 13.96 -7.89
N LEU A 559 5.82 12.66 -7.71
CA LEU A 559 4.79 11.71 -7.33
C LEU A 559 4.21 12.04 -5.94
N ALA A 560 5.05 12.31 -4.94
CA ALA A 560 4.60 12.63 -3.59
C ALA A 560 3.78 13.95 -3.57
N PHE A 561 4.24 14.95 -4.29
CA PHE A 561 3.54 16.23 -4.42
C PHE A 561 2.18 16.06 -5.13
N ALA A 562 2.15 15.33 -6.25
CA ALA A 562 0.93 15.07 -7.02
C ALA A 562 -0.08 14.22 -6.24
N LEU A 563 0.38 13.24 -5.43
CA LEU A 563 -0.47 12.51 -4.49
C LEU A 563 -1.13 13.47 -3.48
N GLY A 564 -0.38 14.41 -2.96
CA GLY A 564 -0.92 15.45 -2.07
C GLY A 564 -1.99 16.31 -2.73
N MET A 565 -1.81 16.65 -4.01
CA MET A 565 -2.82 17.39 -4.78
C MET A 565 -4.12 16.61 -5.00
N PHE A 566 -4.02 15.29 -5.02
CA PHE A 566 -5.14 14.40 -5.31
C PHE A 566 -5.89 13.93 -4.05
N ILE A 567 -5.15 13.62 -2.98
CA ILE A 567 -5.71 13.15 -1.70
C ILE A 567 -6.32 14.34 -0.94
N PRO A 568 -7.49 14.18 -0.29
CA PRO A 568 -8.10 15.23 0.50
C PRO A 568 -7.17 15.79 1.60
N LEU A 569 -7.27 17.10 1.87
CA LEU A 569 -6.39 17.81 2.81
C LEU A 569 -6.39 17.19 4.22
N GLU A 570 -7.56 16.77 4.68
CA GLU A 570 -7.74 16.17 6.01
C GLU A 570 -6.87 14.92 6.24
N LEU A 571 -6.54 14.18 5.20
CA LEU A 571 -5.70 12.98 5.30
C LEU A 571 -4.20 13.28 5.21
N ASN A 572 -3.82 14.41 4.61
CA ASN A 572 -2.42 14.77 4.40
C ASN A 572 -1.81 15.55 5.58
N VAL A 573 -2.60 16.34 6.29
CA VAL A 573 -2.12 17.13 7.46
C VAL A 573 -1.62 16.23 8.60
N PRO A 574 -2.31 15.14 8.99
CA PRO A 574 -1.83 14.25 10.06
C PRO A 574 -0.51 13.57 9.73
N LEU A 575 -0.19 13.38 8.44
CA LEU A 575 1.10 12.83 8.03
C LEU A 575 2.25 13.75 8.46
N VAL A 576 2.06 15.07 8.35
CA VAL A 576 3.05 16.05 8.83
C VAL A 576 3.18 16.00 10.34
N VAL A 577 2.07 15.86 11.06
CA VAL A 577 2.09 15.74 12.53
C VAL A 577 2.90 14.50 12.95
N GLY A 578 2.60 13.33 12.37
CA GLY A 578 3.35 12.10 12.63
C GLY A 578 4.83 12.21 12.26
N GLY A 579 5.13 12.78 11.09
CA GLY A 579 6.49 13.04 10.64
C GLY A 579 7.25 14.03 11.54
N ALA A 580 6.58 15.06 12.05
CA ALA A 580 7.16 15.99 13.01
C ALA A 580 7.48 15.31 14.35
N ILE A 581 6.63 14.40 14.82
CA ILE A 581 6.92 13.59 16.01
C ILE A 581 8.18 12.74 15.78
N ASN A 582 8.27 12.08 14.61
CA ASN A 582 9.45 11.30 14.23
C ASN A 582 10.72 12.16 14.30
N TRP A 583 10.74 13.26 13.58
CA TRP A 583 11.87 14.18 13.56
C TRP A 583 12.23 14.69 14.97
N TRP A 584 11.22 15.10 15.73
CA TRP A 584 11.45 15.65 17.08
C TRP A 584 12.01 14.61 18.04
N VAL A 585 11.53 13.37 18.02
CA VAL A 585 11.97 12.29 18.90
C VAL A 585 13.38 11.83 18.55
N THR A 586 13.72 11.77 17.26
CA THR A 586 15.00 11.25 16.77
C THR A 586 16.12 12.30 16.71
N SER A 587 15.83 13.58 16.96
CA SER A 587 16.81 14.68 16.86
C SER A 587 17.19 15.33 18.20
N ARG A 588 16.54 14.97 19.33
CA ARG A 588 16.69 15.70 20.60
C ARG A 588 17.85 15.26 21.47
N SER A 589 18.34 14.04 21.35
CA SER A 589 19.49 13.59 22.13
C SER A 589 20.80 13.95 21.42
N LYS A 590 21.82 14.24 22.19
CA LYS A 590 23.21 14.37 21.69
C LYS A 590 23.83 13.01 21.38
N ASP A 591 23.27 11.93 21.92
CA ASP A 591 23.66 10.55 21.68
C ASP A 591 22.89 9.97 20.51
N ALA A 592 23.63 9.59 19.47
CA ALA A 592 23.05 9.02 18.23
C ALA A 592 22.37 7.66 18.48
N GLU A 593 22.91 6.85 19.41
CA GLU A 593 22.32 5.55 19.74
C GLU A 593 20.97 5.69 20.43
N VAL A 594 20.85 6.66 21.36
CA VAL A 594 19.56 6.99 22.01
C VAL A 594 18.52 7.46 20.99
N ASN A 595 18.92 8.28 20.00
CA ASN A 595 18.03 8.74 18.95
C ASN A 595 17.56 7.57 18.06
N LYS A 596 18.46 6.64 17.73
CA LYS A 596 18.15 5.43 16.97
C LYS A 596 17.16 4.54 17.72
N GLN A 597 17.40 4.24 18.99
CA GLN A 597 16.50 3.42 19.82
C GLN A 597 15.11 4.05 19.95
N ARG A 598 15.03 5.38 20.11
CA ARG A 598 13.75 6.12 20.11
C ARG A 598 13.05 6.04 18.76
N GLY A 599 13.79 6.12 17.65
CA GLY A 599 13.26 5.95 16.30
C GLY A 599 12.65 4.56 16.10
N GLU A 600 13.38 3.51 16.47
CA GLU A 600 12.92 2.12 16.41
C GLU A 600 11.66 1.92 17.26
N ARG A 601 11.68 2.38 18.52
CA ARG A 601 10.51 2.30 19.41
C ARG A 601 9.31 3.08 18.88
N GLY A 602 9.53 4.28 18.33
CA GLY A 602 8.47 5.06 17.69
C GLY A 602 7.86 4.36 16.48
N THR A 603 8.67 3.65 15.69
CA THR A 603 8.19 2.82 14.57
C THR A 603 7.30 1.67 15.06
N LEU A 604 7.62 1.03 16.20
CA LEU A 604 6.77 0.01 16.81
C LEU A 604 5.40 0.58 17.24
N ILE A 605 5.41 1.75 17.87
CA ILE A 605 4.19 2.43 18.31
C ILE A 605 3.34 2.85 17.11
N ALA A 606 3.96 3.41 16.08
CA ALA A 606 3.30 3.79 14.84
C ALA A 606 2.66 2.57 14.14
N SER A 607 3.41 1.47 14.04
CA SER A 607 2.91 0.21 13.48
C SER A 607 1.73 -0.35 14.28
N GLY A 608 1.78 -0.23 15.61
CA GLY A 608 0.66 -0.60 16.48
C GLY A 608 -0.58 0.26 16.21
N PHE A 609 -0.44 1.58 16.13
CA PHE A 609 -1.55 2.48 15.79
C PHE A 609 -2.18 2.16 14.43
N ILE A 610 -1.35 1.92 13.41
CA ILE A 610 -1.79 1.55 12.07
C ILE A 610 -2.56 0.22 12.12
N ALA A 611 -1.96 -0.82 12.67
CA ALA A 611 -2.57 -2.15 12.71
C ALA A 611 -3.83 -2.16 13.57
N GLY A 612 -3.78 -1.58 14.77
CA GLY A 612 -4.90 -1.51 15.69
C GLY A 612 -6.07 -0.70 15.14
N GLY A 613 -5.82 0.52 14.66
CA GLY A 613 -6.84 1.40 14.09
C GLY A 613 -7.50 0.81 12.86
N ALA A 614 -6.70 0.25 11.94
CA ALA A 614 -7.21 -0.37 10.73
C ALA A 614 -8.02 -1.66 11.01
N LEU A 615 -7.56 -2.54 11.92
CA LEU A 615 -8.30 -3.74 12.33
C LEU A 615 -9.63 -3.38 12.99
N MET A 616 -9.64 -2.41 13.90
CA MET A 616 -10.86 -1.98 14.57
C MET A 616 -11.81 -1.25 13.62
N GLY A 617 -11.30 -0.61 12.56
CA GLY A 617 -12.12 -0.10 11.47
C GLY A 617 -12.87 -1.20 10.72
N VAL A 618 -12.23 -2.34 10.45
CA VAL A 618 -12.90 -3.51 9.86
C VAL A 618 -13.90 -4.13 10.84
N VAL A 619 -13.56 -4.22 12.14
CA VAL A 619 -14.49 -4.69 13.17
C VAL A 619 -15.71 -3.78 13.24
N SER A 620 -15.53 -2.46 13.22
CA SER A 620 -16.64 -1.50 13.17
C SER A 620 -17.54 -1.71 11.93
N ALA A 621 -16.92 -1.94 10.76
CA ALA A 621 -17.66 -2.25 9.54
C ALA A 621 -18.47 -3.55 9.65
N LEU A 622 -17.90 -4.60 10.25
CA LEU A 622 -18.59 -5.86 10.51
C LEU A 622 -19.78 -5.69 11.45
N LEU A 623 -19.62 -4.91 12.52
CA LEU A 623 -20.69 -4.61 13.47
C LEU A 623 -21.86 -3.85 12.80
N LYS A 624 -21.53 -2.87 11.95
CA LYS A 624 -22.50 -2.12 11.16
C LYS A 624 -23.24 -3.02 10.18
N PHE A 625 -22.52 -3.83 9.43
CA PHE A 625 -23.10 -4.79 8.50
C PHE A 625 -24.02 -5.81 9.17
N ALA A 626 -23.67 -6.26 10.38
CA ALA A 626 -24.49 -7.17 11.19
C ALA A 626 -25.71 -6.50 11.86
N GLY A 627 -25.90 -5.18 11.67
CA GLY A 627 -27.00 -4.43 12.27
C GLY A 627 -26.86 -4.19 13.77
N LEU A 628 -25.68 -4.43 14.35
CA LEU A 628 -25.43 -4.23 15.77
C LEU A 628 -25.35 -2.75 16.18
N GLU A 629 -25.38 -1.81 15.25
CA GLU A 629 -25.50 -0.38 15.53
C GLU A 629 -26.79 -0.06 16.29
N ILE A 630 -27.90 -0.72 15.96
CA ILE A 630 -29.19 -0.55 16.66
C ILE A 630 -29.01 -0.94 18.12
N TRP A 631 -28.40 -2.08 18.39
CA TRP A 631 -28.16 -2.57 19.76
C TRP A 631 -27.22 -1.63 20.55
N LEU A 632 -26.18 -1.06 19.92
CA LEU A 632 -25.30 -0.07 20.55
C LEU A 632 -26.03 1.24 20.83
N SER A 633 -26.96 1.64 19.96
CA SER A 633 -27.84 2.79 20.17
C SER A 633 -28.80 2.57 21.33
N ASP A 634 -29.41 1.38 21.41
CA ASP A 634 -30.32 1.01 22.49
C ASP A 634 -29.63 0.96 23.85
N MET A 635 -28.35 0.65 23.91
CA MET A 635 -27.51 0.73 25.11
C MET A 635 -27.10 2.16 25.49
N GLY A 636 -27.45 3.17 24.69
CA GLY A 636 -27.07 4.57 24.93
C GLY A 636 -25.58 4.86 24.74
N LEU A 637 -24.86 3.98 24.04
CA LEU A 637 -23.41 4.13 23.77
C LEU A 637 -23.13 4.98 22.54
N SER A 638 -24.06 5.05 21.58
CA SER A 638 -23.94 5.89 20.40
C SER A 638 -24.55 7.28 20.62
N VAL A 639 -23.99 8.28 19.98
CA VAL A 639 -24.47 9.65 20.05
C VAL A 639 -25.54 9.94 18.99
N PRO A 640 -26.48 10.87 19.22
CA PRO A 640 -27.48 11.23 18.22
C PRO A 640 -26.84 11.92 17.02
N ALA A 641 -27.46 11.79 15.84
CA ALA A 641 -26.97 12.36 14.59
C ALA A 641 -26.74 13.89 14.65
N THR A 642 -27.49 14.61 15.49
CA THR A 642 -27.34 16.05 15.74
C THR A 642 -25.99 16.42 16.40
N TRP A 643 -25.32 15.47 17.07
CA TRP A 643 -24.01 15.69 17.65
C TRP A 643 -22.92 15.90 16.60
N TRP A 644 -23.03 15.24 15.45
CA TRP A 644 -22.04 15.33 14.37
C TRP A 644 -21.98 16.71 13.70
N THR A 645 -23.07 17.45 13.73
CA THR A 645 -23.15 18.83 13.22
C THR A 645 -22.80 19.87 14.26
N ASN A 646 -22.56 19.46 15.52
CA ASN A 646 -22.21 20.36 16.59
C ASN A 646 -20.70 20.65 16.58
N PRO A 647 -20.26 21.93 16.55
CA PRO A 647 -18.85 22.30 16.62
C PRO A 647 -18.09 21.72 17.81
N LEU A 648 -18.77 21.43 18.93
CA LEU A 648 -18.16 20.81 20.10
C LEU A 648 -17.64 19.41 19.81
N SER A 649 -18.24 18.64 18.90
CA SER A 649 -17.77 17.32 18.52
C SER A 649 -16.39 17.37 17.87
N GLU A 650 -16.13 18.41 17.05
CA GLU A 650 -14.83 18.64 16.43
C GLU A 650 -13.78 19.15 17.44
N VAL A 651 -14.20 19.97 18.42
CA VAL A 651 -13.29 20.40 19.51
C VAL A 651 -12.89 19.19 20.36
N CYS A 652 -13.83 18.30 20.67
CA CYS A 652 -13.54 17.06 21.38
C CYS A 652 -12.54 16.18 20.60
N SER A 653 -12.69 16.12 19.26
CA SER A 653 -11.74 15.37 18.42
C SER A 653 -10.33 15.92 18.49
N LEU A 654 -10.17 17.24 18.47
CA LEU A 654 -8.87 17.88 18.60
C LEU A 654 -8.22 17.61 19.97
N ILE A 655 -9.01 17.70 21.04
CA ILE A 655 -8.52 17.39 22.39
C ILE A 655 -8.07 15.92 22.49
N ALA A 656 -8.91 15.00 22.02
CA ALA A 656 -8.58 13.57 21.99
C ALA A 656 -7.30 13.29 21.16
N TYR A 657 -7.15 13.98 20.03
CA TYR A 657 -5.96 13.87 19.18
C TYR A 657 -4.69 14.38 19.88
N ILE A 658 -4.76 15.48 20.61
CA ILE A 658 -3.65 16.00 21.41
C ILE A 658 -3.26 14.97 22.48
N PHE A 659 -4.20 14.34 23.18
CA PHE A 659 -3.90 13.27 24.11
C PHE A 659 -3.22 12.08 23.44
N LEU A 660 -3.64 11.70 22.24
CA LEU A 660 -3.02 10.64 21.45
C LEU A 660 -1.56 10.97 21.08
N ILE A 661 -1.31 12.21 20.65
CA ILE A 661 0.05 12.72 20.35
C ILE A 661 0.92 12.68 21.61
N LEU A 662 0.41 13.15 22.75
CA LEU A 662 1.14 13.13 24.02
C LEU A 662 1.47 11.70 24.48
N PHE A 663 0.52 10.77 24.32
CA PHE A 663 0.75 9.35 24.58
C PHE A 663 1.87 8.82 23.69
N PHE A 664 1.81 9.07 22.38
CA PHE A 664 2.82 8.64 21.41
C PHE A 664 4.21 9.12 21.82
N VAL A 665 4.36 10.43 22.02
CA VAL A 665 5.63 11.06 22.39
C VAL A 665 6.18 10.52 23.72
N ARG A 666 5.31 10.38 24.74
CA ARG A 666 5.72 9.90 26.07
C ARG A 666 6.21 8.44 26.02
N VAL A 667 5.50 7.57 25.31
CA VAL A 667 5.87 6.15 25.23
C VAL A 667 7.12 5.95 24.37
N THR A 668 7.32 6.77 23.34
CA THR A 668 8.53 6.72 22.51
C THR A 668 9.77 7.16 23.26
N ARG A 669 9.66 8.10 24.21
CA ARG A 669 10.79 8.65 24.97
C ARG A 669 11.23 7.80 26.16
N LYS A 670 10.36 6.93 26.67
CA LYS A 670 10.71 5.96 27.72
C LYS A 670 11.68 4.90 27.23
#